data_5ded7c9a71a846375d2216fc205424f3
#
_entry.id   5ded7c9a71a846375d2216fc205424f3
#
_cell.length_a   1.000
_cell.length_b   1.000
_cell.length_c   1.000
_cell.angle_alpha   90.00
_cell.angle_beta   90.00
_cell.angle_gamma   90.00
#
_symmetry.space_group_name_H-M   'P 1'
#
loop_
_entity.id
_entity.type
_entity.pdbx_description
1 polymer ?
#
loop_
_entity_poly.entity_id
_entity_poly.type
_entity_poly.pdbx_seq_one_letter_code
_entity_poly.pdbx_strand_id
1 'polypeptide(L)'
;MKNTNSTEEKDYILPDIKSSNNDDDDDGPSFGSSSKKPDSKSKTPVLDTYSRDLTKMAEDGKLDAIVGREKEIERVSQILSRRKKNNPVLIGEPGVGKSSIAEGLALRIIQRKVSRILFNKRIVMLDLASMVAGTKYRGQFEERIKALMAEMEKEPDVILFIDEIHTIIGAGGASGSLDASNMFKPALARGEIQIIGATTLDEYRKHIEKDGALERRFQKVIVEPASPEETIQIITNIKDKYEAHHNVVYTDAAIKACVDLSDRYVTDRFLPDKAIDALDESGSRVHISNIVVPEIITGIETKIVEIKEKKNQVIRSQKYEEAAKLRDVERQLNESLEVERKKWEDECSNNKQIVTEDDVAEVVSMMTGIPLQKVSENETSKLGKMQDSIVGKIIGQDEAVKKIVKAIQRGRVGLKDPNKPIGSFMFLGPTGVGKTQLAKVLAKYLFDSEDSLIRIDMSEYMEKFAVSRLIGAPPGYVGHDEGGQLTEKVRRKPYSVILLDEIEKAHSEVFNLLLQVLDDGQLTDSLGRRVNFKNSIIIMTSNTGSRQLKEFGTGVGFNTKNRESKGQQESNDVIDKELKKKFAPEFLNRIDDVVVFNSLDKEDINKIINIELEKLIDRVQKLEFELEITENATDYIATQGFDTEYGARPLKRAIQKYVEDVLTEEIIQQNPEKMSKLLLDYNKEDDKMVVVITSPPKKKVTRKKKDAE
;
A
#
# COMPACT_ATOMS: atom_id res chain seq x y z
N MET A 1 15.49 -50.72 21.78
CA MET A 1 14.80 -51.39 20.71
C MET A 1 14.37 -50.30 19.75
N LYS A 2 15.19 -49.98 18.70
CA LYS A 2 15.25 -50.52 17.33
C LYS A 2 13.86 -50.51 16.64
N ASN A 3 13.75 -49.57 15.71
CA ASN A 3 13.50 -49.66 14.26
C ASN A 3 13.27 -48.26 13.71
N THR A 4 14.17 -47.63 13.01
CA THR A 4 14.58 -47.66 11.57
C THR A 4 13.42 -47.76 10.57
N ASN A 5 13.19 -46.65 9.86
CA ASN A 5 12.87 -46.68 8.44
C ASN A 5 13.39 -45.41 7.76
N SER A 6 14.30 -45.68 6.85
CA SER A 6 14.98 -44.79 5.93
C SER A 6 14.08 -44.48 4.72
N THR A 7 14.09 -43.22 4.26
CA THR A 7 13.71 -42.88 2.89
C THR A 7 14.88 -42.14 2.23
N GLU A 8 15.24 -42.65 1.06
CA GLU A 8 16.38 -42.35 0.24
C GLU A 8 16.35 -40.92 -0.32
N GLU A 9 17.39 -40.15 -0.03
CA GLU A 9 17.78 -38.95 -0.81
C GLU A 9 18.71 -39.39 -1.94
N LYS A 10 18.39 -39.04 -3.17
CA LYS A 10 19.22 -39.24 -4.35
C LYS A 10 20.25 -38.13 -4.44
N ASP A 11 21.49 -38.45 -4.16
CA ASP A 11 22.69 -37.65 -4.43
C ASP A 11 22.87 -37.46 -5.94
N TYR A 12 22.91 -36.22 -6.40
CA TYR A 12 23.48 -35.85 -7.69
C TYR A 12 24.95 -35.51 -7.53
N ILE A 13 25.80 -36.42 -7.97
CA ILE A 13 27.24 -36.26 -8.06
C ILE A 13 27.58 -35.38 -9.25
N LEU A 14 28.25 -34.25 -9.00
CA LEU A 14 28.93 -33.46 -10.03
C LEU A 14 30.38 -33.97 -10.20
N PRO A 15 30.92 -34.10 -11.44
CA PRO A 15 32.24 -34.61 -11.65
C PRO A 15 33.32 -33.54 -11.40
N ASP A 16 34.38 -33.96 -10.74
CA ASP A 16 35.63 -33.24 -10.53
C ASP A 16 36.29 -32.82 -11.85
N ILE A 17 36.59 -31.54 -11.99
CA ILE A 17 37.50 -31.04 -13.05
C ILE A 17 38.83 -30.64 -12.40
N LYS A 18 39.84 -31.38 -12.78
CA LYS A 18 41.25 -31.17 -12.42
C LYS A 18 41.76 -29.82 -12.96
N SER A 19 42.49 -29.13 -12.12
CA SER A 19 43.32 -27.98 -12.45
C SER A 19 44.39 -28.34 -13.51
N SER A 20 44.45 -27.55 -14.57
CA SER A 20 45.68 -27.38 -15.37
C SER A 20 45.89 -25.89 -15.59
N ASN A 21 47.03 -25.40 -15.11
CA ASN A 21 47.55 -24.08 -15.40
C ASN A 21 47.79 -23.95 -16.91
N ASN A 22 47.33 -22.90 -17.49
CA ASN A 22 47.96 -22.23 -18.62
C ASN A 22 47.50 -20.75 -18.61
N ASP A 23 48.50 -19.89 -18.55
CA ASP A 23 48.46 -18.48 -18.84
C ASP A 23 48.01 -18.29 -20.30
N ASP A 24 46.97 -17.54 -20.52
CA ASP A 24 46.74 -16.78 -21.77
C ASP A 24 45.66 -15.71 -21.53
N ASP A 25 46.01 -14.50 -21.95
CA ASP A 25 45.21 -13.28 -21.95
C ASP A 25 43.86 -13.48 -22.63
N ASP A 26 42.74 -13.14 -21.93
CA ASP A 26 41.45 -12.95 -22.59
C ASP A 26 40.69 -11.77 -21.96
N ASP A 27 40.60 -10.71 -22.77
CA ASP A 27 39.84 -9.48 -22.55
C ASP A 27 38.32 -9.76 -22.52
N GLY A 28 37.76 -10.01 -21.34
CA GLY A 28 36.29 -9.99 -21.11
C GLY A 28 35.83 -8.63 -20.56
N PRO A 29 34.67 -8.11 -20.96
CA PRO A 29 34.24 -6.79 -20.53
C PRO A 29 33.91 -6.78 -19.02
N SER A 30 34.81 -6.23 -18.24
CA SER A 30 34.65 -5.90 -16.85
C SER A 30 33.61 -4.78 -16.71
N PHE A 31 32.48 -5.07 -16.08
CA PHE A 31 31.60 -4.05 -15.50
C PHE A 31 32.34 -3.39 -14.32
N GLY A 32 33.26 -2.49 -14.65
CA GLY A 32 34.01 -1.68 -13.71
C GLY A 32 33.15 -0.46 -13.35
N SER A 33 32.68 -0.39 -12.10
CA SER A 33 32.40 0.88 -11.47
C SER A 33 33.63 1.77 -11.66
N SER A 34 33.49 2.86 -12.41
CA SER A 34 34.54 3.85 -12.60
C SER A 34 34.79 4.58 -11.28
N SER A 35 35.67 4.02 -10.43
CA SER A 35 36.32 4.81 -9.41
C SER A 35 37.20 5.83 -10.16
N LYS A 36 36.79 7.09 -10.18
CA LYS A 36 37.61 8.21 -10.69
C LYS A 36 38.93 8.15 -9.95
N LYS A 37 40.02 7.93 -10.69
CA LYS A 37 41.37 8.11 -10.15
C LYS A 37 41.48 9.54 -9.61
N PRO A 38 42.02 9.77 -8.39
CA PRO A 38 42.13 11.10 -7.85
C PRO A 38 42.96 11.97 -8.78
N ASP A 39 42.45 13.14 -9.10
CA ASP A 39 43.19 14.13 -9.88
C ASP A 39 44.46 14.49 -9.12
N SER A 40 45.62 14.27 -9.69
CA SER A 40 46.92 14.39 -9.04
C SER A 40 47.30 15.84 -8.61
N LYS A 41 46.34 16.78 -8.72
CA LYS A 41 46.44 18.17 -8.29
C LYS A 41 45.45 18.57 -7.17
N SER A 42 44.61 17.64 -6.70
CA SER A 42 43.66 17.95 -5.61
C SER A 42 44.40 18.02 -4.27
N LYS A 43 44.07 19.04 -3.45
CA LYS A 43 44.52 19.14 -2.05
C LYS A 43 43.83 18.16 -1.11
N THR A 44 42.70 17.59 -1.53
CA THR A 44 41.83 16.68 -0.75
C THR A 44 41.48 15.39 -1.51
N PRO A 45 42.49 14.56 -1.86
CA PRO A 45 42.27 13.39 -2.72
C PRO A 45 41.36 12.31 -2.10
N VAL A 46 41.43 12.10 -0.78
CA VAL A 46 40.56 11.14 -0.07
C VAL A 46 39.14 11.63 -0.02
N LEU A 47 38.95 12.91 0.31
CA LEU A 47 37.62 13.53 0.33
C LEU A 47 36.97 13.47 -1.06
N ASP A 48 37.69 13.83 -2.13
CA ASP A 48 37.18 13.82 -3.49
C ASP A 48 36.83 12.41 -4.00
N THR A 49 37.43 11.38 -3.44
CA THR A 49 37.13 9.98 -3.79
C THR A 49 35.81 9.48 -3.18
N TYR A 50 35.51 9.90 -1.94
CA TYR A 50 34.35 9.41 -1.17
C TYR A 50 33.26 10.45 -0.99
N SER A 51 33.25 11.52 -1.80
CA SER A 51 32.25 12.59 -1.65
C SER A 51 31.86 13.22 -2.97
N ARG A 52 30.76 13.97 -2.93
CA ARG A 52 30.28 14.81 -4.03
C ARG A 52 30.43 16.30 -3.64
N ASP A 53 31.10 17.06 -4.47
CA ASP A 53 31.26 18.49 -4.25
C ASP A 53 30.03 19.26 -4.73
N LEU A 54 29.19 19.69 -3.78
CA LEU A 54 27.98 20.45 -4.09
C LEU A 54 28.30 21.85 -4.62
N THR A 55 29.39 22.47 -4.15
CA THR A 55 29.77 23.80 -4.60
C THR A 55 30.23 23.78 -6.06
N LYS A 56 31.01 22.77 -6.44
CA LYS A 56 31.41 22.55 -7.83
C LYS A 56 30.24 22.23 -8.74
N MET A 57 29.30 21.38 -8.25
CA MET A 57 28.06 21.10 -8.98
C MET A 57 27.20 22.36 -9.19
N ALA A 58 27.18 23.26 -8.20
CA ALA A 58 26.53 24.57 -8.33
C ALA A 58 27.17 25.45 -9.38
N GLU A 59 28.53 25.49 -9.45
CA GLU A 59 29.29 26.18 -10.49
C GLU A 59 29.00 25.62 -11.89
N ASP A 60 28.93 24.28 -12.00
CA ASP A 60 28.64 23.60 -13.25
C ASP A 60 27.15 23.74 -13.69
N GLY A 61 26.29 24.36 -12.88
CA GLY A 61 24.85 24.49 -13.16
C GLY A 61 24.06 23.17 -13.08
N LYS A 62 24.58 22.18 -12.35
CA LYS A 62 23.96 20.85 -12.23
C LYS A 62 22.95 20.74 -11.10
N LEU A 63 22.88 21.74 -10.21
CA LEU A 63 21.92 21.79 -9.12
C LEU A 63 20.64 22.49 -9.52
N ASP A 64 19.54 22.07 -8.94
CA ASP A 64 18.22 22.67 -9.15
C ASP A 64 18.04 23.93 -8.32
N ALA A 65 17.21 24.86 -8.82
CA ALA A 65 16.79 26.01 -8.05
C ALA A 65 15.93 25.59 -6.87
N ILE A 66 16.29 26.05 -5.67
CA ILE A 66 15.60 25.67 -4.43
C ILE A 66 14.57 26.73 -4.07
N VAL A 67 13.37 26.26 -3.74
CA VAL A 67 12.21 27.10 -3.40
C VAL A 67 11.78 26.81 -1.97
N GLY A 68 11.33 27.85 -1.26
CA GLY A 68 10.65 27.72 0.03
C GLY A 68 11.55 27.41 1.23
N ARG A 69 12.89 27.40 1.07
CA ARG A 69 13.85 27.05 2.14
C ARG A 69 14.75 28.21 2.56
N GLU A 70 14.34 29.46 2.29
CA GLU A 70 15.13 30.64 2.57
C GLU A 70 15.45 30.78 4.05
N LYS A 71 14.49 30.55 4.93
CA LYS A 71 14.62 30.67 6.39
C LYS A 71 15.60 29.64 6.97
N GLU A 72 15.50 28.42 6.52
CA GLU A 72 16.36 27.32 6.96
C GLU A 72 17.80 27.53 6.47
N ILE A 73 17.99 27.90 5.20
CA ILE A 73 19.31 28.21 4.63
C ILE A 73 19.95 29.39 5.35
N GLU A 74 19.19 30.45 5.63
CA GLU A 74 19.68 31.60 6.40
C GLU A 74 20.08 31.17 7.81
N ARG A 75 19.23 30.33 8.47
CA ARG A 75 19.54 29.82 9.80
C ARG A 75 20.80 28.96 9.83
N VAL A 76 20.98 28.08 8.85
CA VAL A 76 22.20 27.27 8.68
C VAL A 76 23.41 28.17 8.49
N SER A 77 23.31 29.19 7.64
CA SER A 77 24.38 30.18 7.40
C SER A 77 24.78 30.95 8.67
N GLN A 78 23.78 31.35 9.48
CA GLN A 78 23.99 31.97 10.79
C GLN A 78 24.72 31.05 11.74
N ILE A 79 24.35 29.78 11.82
CA ILE A 79 24.97 28.79 12.70
C ILE A 79 26.41 28.53 12.28
N LEU A 80 26.68 28.32 10.99
CA LEU A 80 28.02 28.09 10.46
C LEU A 80 28.96 29.28 10.72
N SER A 81 28.44 30.52 10.79
CA SER A 81 29.19 31.72 11.06
C SER A 81 29.49 31.94 12.56
N ARG A 82 29.04 31.09 13.47
CA ARG A 82 29.26 31.20 14.92
C ARG A 82 30.65 30.72 15.31
N ARG A 83 31.18 31.28 16.40
CA ARG A 83 32.48 30.86 16.96
C ARG A 83 32.43 29.51 17.68
N LYS A 84 31.29 29.15 18.25
CA LYS A 84 31.05 27.89 18.97
C LYS A 84 29.65 27.36 18.60
N LYS A 85 29.46 26.07 18.66
CA LYS A 85 28.22 25.39 18.20
C LYS A 85 27.90 25.77 16.74
N ASN A 86 28.91 25.67 15.91
CA ASN A 86 28.89 26.07 14.51
C ASN A 86 28.54 24.88 13.56
N ASN A 87 28.04 23.81 14.09
CA ASN A 87 27.59 22.64 13.30
C ASN A 87 26.05 22.55 13.37
N PRO A 88 25.34 22.90 12.28
CA PRO A 88 23.90 22.71 12.21
C PRO A 88 23.56 21.24 12.01
N VAL A 89 22.45 20.79 12.63
CA VAL A 89 21.83 19.53 12.33
C VAL A 89 20.40 19.79 11.88
N LEU A 90 20.08 19.37 10.63
CA LEU A 90 18.78 19.43 10.01
C LEU A 90 17.93 18.28 10.52
N ILE A 91 16.83 18.58 11.18
CA ILE A 91 15.94 17.59 11.78
C ILE A 91 14.58 17.69 11.10
N GLY A 92 14.13 16.63 10.49
CA GLY A 92 12.82 16.57 9.83
C GLY A 92 12.51 15.18 9.33
N GLU A 93 11.28 14.97 8.95
CA GLU A 93 10.81 13.70 8.41
C GLU A 93 11.53 13.32 7.10
N PRO A 94 11.56 12.04 6.69
CA PRO A 94 12.07 11.65 5.39
C PRO A 94 11.33 12.37 4.26
N GLY A 95 12.05 12.74 3.18
CA GLY A 95 11.42 13.39 2.01
C GLY A 95 11.05 14.87 2.13
N VAL A 96 11.33 15.54 3.28
CA VAL A 96 11.04 16.99 3.42
C VAL A 96 12.06 17.91 2.74
N GLY A 97 13.10 17.39 2.09
CA GLY A 97 14.11 18.19 1.39
C GLY A 97 15.26 18.68 2.27
N LYS A 98 15.73 17.90 3.25
CA LYS A 98 16.89 18.23 4.08
C LYS A 98 18.18 18.40 3.27
N SER A 99 18.43 17.52 2.33
CA SER A 99 19.62 17.55 1.45
C SER A 99 19.59 18.77 0.53
N SER A 100 18.40 19.16 0.04
CA SER A 100 18.21 20.35 -0.79
C SER A 100 18.62 21.67 -0.07
N ILE A 101 18.53 21.72 1.27
CA ILE A 101 19.00 22.89 2.03
C ILE A 101 20.52 23.06 1.90
N ALA A 102 21.28 21.96 1.90
CA ALA A 102 22.74 22.03 1.69
C ALA A 102 23.10 22.42 0.25
N GLU A 103 22.35 21.92 -0.74
CA GLU A 103 22.47 22.33 -2.14
C GLU A 103 22.14 23.83 -2.32
N GLY A 104 21.07 24.31 -1.68
CA GLY A 104 20.69 25.71 -1.70
C GLY A 104 21.74 26.62 -1.05
N LEU A 105 22.36 26.13 0.01
CA LEU A 105 23.48 26.87 0.61
C LEU A 105 24.68 26.95 -0.35
N ALA A 106 25.00 25.85 -1.05
CA ALA A 106 26.06 25.86 -2.07
C ALA A 106 25.76 26.83 -3.21
N LEU A 107 24.52 26.83 -3.73
CA LEU A 107 24.09 27.83 -4.74
C LEU A 107 24.24 29.28 -4.25
N ARG A 108 23.83 29.56 -3.00
CA ARG A 108 23.97 30.93 -2.41
C ARG A 108 25.41 31.31 -2.17
N ILE A 109 26.31 30.39 -1.87
CA ILE A 109 27.76 30.66 -1.75
C ILE A 109 28.30 31.11 -3.09
N ILE A 110 28.02 30.40 -4.19
CA ILE A 110 28.46 30.76 -5.55
C ILE A 110 27.86 32.10 -5.98
N GLN A 111 26.59 32.37 -5.68
CA GLN A 111 25.94 33.65 -5.96
C GLN A 111 26.38 34.78 -5.03
N ARG A 112 27.24 34.49 -4.04
CA ARG A 112 27.67 35.42 -2.99
C ARG A 112 26.52 36.04 -2.18
N LYS A 113 25.42 35.33 -2.03
CA LYS A 113 24.25 35.75 -1.24
C LYS A 113 24.26 35.15 0.19
N VAL A 114 25.47 35.11 0.78
CA VAL A 114 25.70 34.58 2.15
C VAL A 114 26.61 35.55 2.90
N SER A 115 26.87 35.31 4.18
CA SER A 115 27.84 36.06 4.97
C SER A 115 29.25 35.95 4.36
N ARG A 116 30.05 37.04 4.44
CA ARG A 116 31.44 37.08 3.92
C ARG A 116 32.31 35.92 4.42
N ILE A 117 32.04 35.40 5.62
CA ILE A 117 32.76 34.26 6.24
C ILE A 117 32.61 33.00 5.40
N LEU A 118 31.50 32.88 4.65
CA LEU A 118 31.15 31.67 3.87
C LEU A 118 31.51 31.79 2.38
N PHE A 119 32.02 32.95 1.88
CA PHE A 119 32.24 33.15 0.46
C PHE A 119 33.18 32.17 -0.23
N ASN A 120 34.18 31.71 0.49
CA ASN A 120 35.17 30.75 -0.04
C ASN A 120 35.00 29.33 0.50
N LYS A 121 33.87 29.05 1.19
CA LYS A 121 33.61 27.75 1.73
C LYS A 121 33.15 26.78 0.64
N ARG A 122 33.63 25.55 0.72
CA ARG A 122 33.29 24.42 -0.14
C ARG A 122 32.42 23.44 0.61
N ILE A 123 31.22 23.15 0.12
CA ILE A 123 30.32 22.19 0.70
C ILE A 123 30.48 20.83 -0.02
N VAL A 124 30.76 19.80 0.74
CA VAL A 124 31.05 18.48 0.22
C VAL A 124 30.16 17.44 0.90
N MET A 125 29.37 16.73 0.12
CA MET A 125 28.46 15.67 0.61
C MET A 125 29.23 14.35 0.72
N LEU A 126 29.32 13.81 1.92
CA LEU A 126 30.00 12.53 2.18
C LEU A 126 29.13 11.34 1.76
N ASP A 127 29.69 10.45 0.96
CA ASP A 127 29.07 9.16 0.62
C ASP A 127 29.61 8.06 1.56
N LEU A 128 28.83 7.78 2.60
CA LEU A 128 29.18 6.78 3.60
C LEU A 128 29.18 5.35 3.04
N ALA A 129 28.28 5.07 2.10
CA ALA A 129 28.20 3.76 1.48
C ALA A 129 29.50 3.43 0.72
N SER A 130 30.03 4.39 -0.04
CA SER A 130 31.31 4.27 -0.73
C SER A 130 32.50 4.15 0.22
N MET A 131 32.46 4.79 1.40
CA MET A 131 33.49 4.64 2.40
C MET A 131 33.55 3.27 3.05
N VAL A 132 32.41 2.62 3.21
CA VAL A 132 32.30 1.25 3.77
C VAL A 132 32.56 0.20 2.71
N ALA A 133 32.21 0.46 1.45
CA ALA A 133 32.38 -0.48 0.36
C ALA A 133 33.86 -0.91 0.20
N GLY A 134 34.07 -2.22 0.03
CA GLY A 134 35.43 -2.81 -0.14
C GLY A 134 36.27 -2.92 1.14
N THR A 135 35.76 -2.51 2.31
CA THR A 135 36.47 -2.73 3.58
C THR A 135 36.12 -4.11 4.13
N LYS A 136 37.14 -5.00 4.20
CA LYS A 136 36.99 -6.34 4.80
C LYS A 136 37.13 -6.32 6.33
N TYR A 137 37.77 -5.30 6.88
CA TYR A 137 38.07 -5.18 8.31
C TYR A 137 37.74 -3.76 8.81
N ARG A 138 37.25 -3.66 10.04
CA ARG A 138 36.94 -2.41 10.74
C ARG A 138 38.08 -1.38 10.68
N GLY A 139 39.33 -1.83 10.82
CA GLY A 139 40.48 -0.93 10.80
C GLY A 139 40.64 -0.14 9.50
N GLN A 140 40.28 -0.71 8.36
CA GLN A 140 40.38 -0.05 7.06
C GLN A 140 39.40 1.15 6.94
N PHE A 141 38.19 1.01 7.49
CA PHE A 141 37.23 2.10 7.55
C PHE A 141 37.71 3.21 8.50
N GLU A 142 38.25 2.82 9.67
CA GLU A 142 38.82 3.78 10.63
C GLU A 142 40.01 4.55 10.01
N GLU A 143 40.85 3.91 9.23
CA GLU A 143 41.97 4.55 8.49
C GLU A 143 41.47 5.53 7.45
N ARG A 144 40.39 5.20 6.68
CA ARG A 144 39.79 6.10 5.71
C ARG A 144 39.21 7.35 6.40
N ILE A 145 38.48 7.18 7.52
CA ILE A 145 37.96 8.32 8.29
C ILE A 145 39.11 9.17 8.86
N LYS A 146 40.19 8.58 9.39
CA LYS A 146 41.36 9.32 9.87
C LYS A 146 42.00 10.15 8.77
N ALA A 147 42.16 9.57 7.57
CA ALA A 147 42.70 10.28 6.43
C ALA A 147 41.81 11.44 6.00
N LEU A 148 40.50 11.22 5.94
CA LEU A 148 39.52 12.29 5.63
C LEU A 148 39.57 13.42 6.66
N MET A 149 39.62 13.08 7.95
CA MET A 149 39.75 14.06 9.04
C MET A 149 41.03 14.90 8.92
N ALA A 150 42.16 14.23 8.62
CA ALA A 150 43.43 14.91 8.44
C ALA A 150 43.47 15.85 7.22
N GLU A 151 42.71 15.57 6.17
CA GLU A 151 42.52 16.45 5.03
C GLU A 151 41.66 17.68 5.42
N MET A 152 40.55 17.47 6.16
CA MET A 152 39.69 18.56 6.62
C MET A 152 40.39 19.50 7.60
N GLU A 153 41.24 18.99 8.49
CA GLU A 153 42.05 19.80 9.41
C GLU A 153 43.02 20.75 8.65
N LYS A 154 43.53 20.28 7.49
CA LYS A 154 44.42 21.08 6.64
C LYS A 154 43.70 22.11 5.76
N GLU A 155 42.47 21.85 5.40
CA GLU A 155 41.65 22.70 4.55
C GLU A 155 40.40 23.18 5.33
N PRO A 156 40.51 24.21 6.15
CA PRO A 156 39.41 24.70 7.03
C PRO A 156 38.26 25.33 6.28
N ASP A 157 38.36 25.46 4.95
CA ASP A 157 37.31 26.00 4.08
C ASP A 157 36.31 24.95 3.61
N VAL A 158 36.54 23.67 3.96
CA VAL A 158 35.63 22.57 3.68
C VAL A 158 34.53 22.46 4.75
N ILE A 159 33.28 22.41 4.34
CA ILE A 159 32.12 22.09 5.16
C ILE A 159 31.61 20.72 4.71
N LEU A 160 31.57 19.75 5.62
CA LEU A 160 31.09 18.41 5.33
C LEU A 160 29.60 18.31 5.55
N PHE A 161 28.84 17.93 4.51
CA PHE A 161 27.44 17.56 4.64
C PHE A 161 27.35 16.04 4.79
N ILE A 162 26.67 15.60 5.83
CA ILE A 162 26.45 14.17 6.15
C ILE A 162 24.96 13.93 6.24
N ASP A 163 24.45 13.22 5.25
CA ASP A 163 23.06 12.74 5.31
C ASP A 163 23.00 11.52 6.24
N GLU A 164 21.88 11.36 6.92
CA GLU A 164 21.69 10.33 7.94
C GLU A 164 22.85 10.26 8.96
N ILE A 165 23.24 11.42 9.53
CA ILE A 165 24.39 11.53 10.44
C ILE A 165 24.33 10.53 11.62
N HIS A 166 23.15 10.03 11.98
CA HIS A 166 22.96 9.01 12.99
C HIS A 166 23.64 7.69 12.65
N THR A 167 23.85 7.38 11.37
CA THR A 167 24.54 6.16 10.92
C THR A 167 25.99 6.12 11.32
N ILE A 168 26.64 7.29 11.40
CA ILE A 168 28.03 7.41 11.88
C ILE A 168 28.08 7.39 13.42
N ILE A 169 27.07 7.98 14.06
CA ILE A 169 27.07 8.26 15.50
C ILE A 169 26.46 7.07 16.28
N GLY A 170 25.53 6.34 15.70
CA GLY A 170 24.73 5.33 16.40
C GLY A 170 25.10 3.88 16.17
N ALA A 171 26.05 3.61 15.36
CA ALA A 171 26.43 2.26 14.96
C ALA A 171 27.12 1.40 16.05
N GLY A 172 27.13 1.82 17.31
CA GLY A 172 27.85 1.18 18.44
C GLY A 172 27.08 0.19 19.30
N GLY A 173 25.83 -0.16 18.98
CA GLY A 173 24.94 -0.93 19.87
C GLY A 173 24.92 -2.45 19.74
N ALA A 174 25.40 -3.03 18.65
CA ALA A 174 25.49 -4.47 18.44
C ALA A 174 26.94 -4.87 18.12
N SER A 175 27.38 -6.01 18.60
CA SER A 175 28.74 -6.53 18.40
C SER A 175 29.13 -6.56 16.91
N GLY A 176 29.85 -5.51 16.46
CA GLY A 176 30.34 -5.41 15.09
C GLY A 176 30.03 -4.11 14.34
N SER A 177 29.29 -3.18 14.92
CA SER A 177 28.95 -1.92 14.26
C SER A 177 30.09 -0.88 14.32
N LEU A 178 30.16 -0.05 13.28
CA LEU A 178 31.22 0.92 13.01
C LEU A 178 31.01 2.18 13.88
N ASP A 179 31.68 2.30 15.04
CA ASP A 179 31.59 3.50 15.89
C ASP A 179 32.61 4.56 15.46
N ALA A 180 32.24 5.33 14.44
CA ALA A 180 33.04 6.47 13.99
C ALA A 180 32.86 7.71 14.86
N SER A 181 31.86 7.74 15.76
CA SER A 181 31.57 8.93 16.56
C SER A 181 32.73 9.36 17.45
N ASN A 182 33.45 8.41 18.01
CA ASN A 182 34.59 8.68 18.86
C ASN A 182 35.76 9.36 18.11
N MET A 183 35.80 9.24 16.79
CA MET A 183 36.83 9.88 15.96
C MET A 183 36.45 11.32 15.63
N PHE A 184 35.16 11.61 15.39
CA PHE A 184 34.70 12.97 15.13
C PHE A 184 34.62 13.87 16.39
N LYS A 185 34.32 13.27 17.55
CA LYS A 185 34.14 14.03 18.81
C LYS A 185 35.31 14.96 19.17
N PRO A 186 36.58 14.55 19.08
CA PRO A 186 37.71 15.44 19.41
C PRO A 186 37.82 16.63 18.45
N ALA A 187 37.74 16.42 17.14
CA ALA A 187 37.85 17.48 16.14
C ALA A 187 36.66 18.45 16.17
N LEU A 188 35.43 17.95 16.39
CA LEU A 188 34.25 18.79 16.65
C LEU A 188 34.40 19.59 17.96
N ALA A 189 35.06 18.98 18.99
CA ALA A 189 35.27 19.65 20.26
C ALA A 189 36.26 20.81 20.15
N ARG A 190 37.32 20.66 19.33
CA ARG A 190 38.29 21.69 19.05
C ARG A 190 37.81 22.74 18.03
N GLY A 191 36.77 22.44 17.25
CA GLY A 191 36.23 23.30 16.19
C GLY A 191 37.09 23.29 14.93
N GLU A 192 37.86 22.22 14.71
CA GLU A 192 38.76 22.04 13.57
C GLU A 192 38.00 21.68 12.29
N ILE A 193 36.82 21.12 12.45
CA ILE A 193 35.94 20.73 11.35
C ILE A 193 34.55 21.35 11.49
N GLN A 194 33.91 21.61 10.36
CA GLN A 194 32.53 22.06 10.28
C GLN A 194 31.69 21.01 9.57
N ILE A 195 30.57 20.63 10.20
CA ILE A 195 29.65 19.59 9.70
C ILE A 195 28.23 20.14 9.67
N ILE A 196 27.52 19.87 8.57
CA ILE A 196 26.07 19.97 8.45
C ILE A 196 25.54 18.55 8.49
N GLY A 197 24.81 18.17 9.54
CA GLY A 197 24.16 16.87 9.63
C GLY A 197 22.70 16.92 9.20
N ALA A 198 22.19 15.84 8.63
CA ALA A 198 20.76 15.65 8.41
C ALA A 198 20.30 14.36 9.08
N THR A 199 19.12 14.37 9.73
CA THR A 199 18.56 13.19 10.42
C THR A 199 17.06 13.39 10.68
N THR A 200 16.41 12.33 11.16
CA THR A 200 15.02 12.41 11.66
C THR A 200 14.99 12.82 13.13
N LEU A 201 13.81 13.21 13.64
CA LEU A 201 13.68 13.60 15.06
C LEU A 201 13.92 12.40 15.99
N ASP A 202 13.45 11.25 15.61
CA ASP A 202 13.59 10.02 16.43
C ASP A 202 15.04 9.56 16.50
N GLU A 203 15.75 9.56 15.38
CA GLU A 203 17.16 9.21 15.35
C GLU A 203 18.04 10.26 16.05
N TYR A 204 17.66 11.54 15.94
CA TYR A 204 18.32 12.60 16.71
C TYR A 204 18.22 12.33 18.23
N ARG A 205 17.03 12.00 18.73
CA ARG A 205 16.80 11.70 20.15
C ARG A 205 17.55 10.43 20.59
N LYS A 206 17.57 9.39 19.77
CA LYS A 206 18.22 8.12 20.10
C LYS A 206 19.74 8.22 20.14
N HIS A 207 20.35 8.95 19.22
CA HIS A 207 21.78 8.88 18.95
C HIS A 207 22.56 10.15 19.30
N ILE A 208 21.98 11.35 19.12
CA ILE A 208 22.70 12.62 19.33
C ILE A 208 22.34 13.25 20.68
N GLU A 209 21.07 13.31 21.03
CA GLU A 209 20.60 13.95 22.26
C GLU A 209 21.06 13.23 23.53
N LYS A 210 21.19 11.91 23.48
CA LYS A 210 21.71 11.09 24.58
C LYS A 210 23.22 11.29 24.82
N ASP A 211 23.94 11.72 23.80
CA ASP A 211 25.37 11.98 23.91
C ASP A 211 25.62 13.47 24.18
N GLY A 212 25.81 13.82 25.44
CA GLY A 212 26.01 15.21 25.86
C GLY A 212 27.25 15.90 25.26
N ALA A 213 28.21 15.14 24.72
CA ALA A 213 29.36 15.73 24.02
C ALA A 213 28.97 16.20 22.62
N LEU A 214 28.13 15.46 21.93
CA LEU A 214 27.63 15.81 20.59
C LEU A 214 26.54 16.88 20.68
N GLU A 215 25.58 16.76 21.60
CA GLU A 215 24.50 17.73 21.77
C GLU A 215 25.03 19.15 21.99
N ARG A 216 26.14 19.31 22.72
CA ARG A 216 26.78 20.62 22.95
C ARG A 216 27.47 21.18 21.72
N ARG A 217 27.66 20.40 20.66
CA ARG A 217 28.38 20.80 19.44
C ARG A 217 27.46 21.06 18.25
N PHE A 218 26.32 20.36 18.23
CA PHE A 218 25.31 20.55 17.20
C PHE A 218 24.23 21.56 17.60
N GLN A 219 23.75 22.30 16.61
CA GLN A 219 22.61 23.22 16.75
C GLN A 219 21.45 22.73 15.90
N LYS A 220 20.32 22.48 16.55
CA LYS A 220 19.09 22.01 15.90
C LYS A 220 18.53 23.04 14.92
N VAL A 221 18.16 22.60 13.73
CA VAL A 221 17.36 23.32 12.73
C VAL A 221 16.23 22.39 12.30
N ILE A 222 15.01 22.76 12.68
CA ILE A 222 13.83 21.96 12.34
C ILE A 222 13.45 22.27 10.89
N VAL A 223 13.20 21.23 10.11
CA VAL A 223 12.78 21.29 8.70
C VAL A 223 11.37 20.71 8.61
N GLU A 224 10.41 21.59 8.42
CA GLU A 224 9.01 21.20 8.27
C GLU A 224 8.71 20.74 6.83
N PRO A 225 7.67 19.92 6.59
CA PRO A 225 7.20 19.62 5.24
C PRO A 225 6.87 20.90 4.46
N ALA A 226 7.10 20.88 3.15
CA ALA A 226 6.74 22.01 2.29
C ALA A 226 5.21 22.16 2.21
N SER A 227 4.73 23.38 2.05
CA SER A 227 3.32 23.62 1.79
C SER A 227 2.93 23.14 0.37
N PRO A 228 1.65 22.88 0.09
CA PRO A 228 1.18 22.53 -1.25
C PRO A 228 1.58 23.58 -2.30
N GLU A 229 1.48 24.88 -1.96
CA GLU A 229 1.84 25.97 -2.86
C GLU A 229 3.35 26.01 -3.17
N GLU A 230 4.20 25.84 -2.15
CA GLU A 230 5.65 25.72 -2.32
C GLU A 230 6.00 24.46 -3.15
N THR A 231 5.29 23.37 -2.94
CA THR A 231 5.51 22.11 -3.67
C THR A 231 5.19 22.26 -5.16
N ILE A 232 4.10 22.97 -5.52
CA ILE A 232 3.79 23.28 -6.93
C ILE A 232 4.94 24.06 -7.57
N GLN A 233 5.50 25.04 -6.87
CA GLN A 233 6.64 25.83 -7.37
C GLN A 233 7.91 24.96 -7.52
N ILE A 234 8.17 24.07 -6.56
CA ILE A 234 9.29 23.13 -6.63
C ILE A 234 9.15 22.26 -7.88
N ILE A 235 7.99 21.60 -8.06
CA ILE A 235 7.73 20.73 -9.21
C ILE A 235 7.84 21.48 -10.51
N THR A 236 7.31 22.71 -10.59
CA THR A 236 7.39 23.54 -11.80
C THR A 236 8.84 23.83 -12.18
N ASN A 237 9.75 23.99 -11.22
CA ASN A 237 11.16 24.22 -11.50
C ASN A 237 11.94 22.97 -11.94
N ILE A 238 11.50 21.79 -11.53
CA ILE A 238 12.19 20.53 -11.86
C ILE A 238 11.54 19.80 -13.04
N LYS A 239 10.33 20.19 -13.46
CA LYS A 239 9.52 19.50 -14.48
C LYS A 239 10.29 19.25 -15.77
N ASP A 240 11.08 20.23 -16.24
CA ASP A 240 11.79 20.13 -17.51
C ASP A 240 12.76 18.95 -17.57
N LYS A 241 13.35 18.57 -16.42
CA LYS A 241 14.23 17.39 -16.31
C LYS A 241 13.44 16.08 -16.43
N TYR A 242 12.26 16.01 -15.78
CA TYR A 242 11.38 14.85 -15.86
C TYR A 242 10.74 14.75 -17.26
N GLU A 243 10.36 15.88 -17.88
CA GLU A 243 9.87 15.94 -19.25
C GLU A 243 10.92 15.41 -20.25
N ALA A 244 12.18 15.77 -20.05
CA ALA A 244 13.28 15.29 -20.87
C ALA A 244 13.57 13.80 -20.63
N HIS A 245 13.45 13.34 -19.38
CA HIS A 245 13.73 11.94 -19.03
C HIS A 245 12.67 10.97 -19.57
N HIS A 246 11.39 11.30 -19.41
CA HIS A 246 10.27 10.45 -19.83
C HIS A 246 9.77 10.76 -21.24
N ASN A 247 10.31 11.78 -21.91
CA ASN A 247 9.84 12.27 -23.20
C ASN A 247 8.33 12.60 -23.21
N VAL A 248 7.87 13.30 -22.18
CA VAL A 248 6.49 13.74 -21.99
C VAL A 248 6.41 15.25 -21.77
N VAL A 249 5.20 15.79 -21.70
CA VAL A 249 4.91 17.18 -21.31
C VAL A 249 3.84 17.17 -20.23
N TYR A 250 4.12 17.76 -19.06
CA TYR A 250 3.15 17.88 -17.98
C TYR A 250 2.31 19.14 -18.14
N THR A 251 0.98 18.98 -18.08
CA THR A 251 0.07 20.13 -18.00
C THR A 251 0.12 20.77 -16.61
N ASP A 252 -0.20 22.06 -16.50
CA ASP A 252 -0.26 22.72 -15.19
C ASP A 252 -1.34 22.10 -14.28
N ALA A 253 -2.43 21.56 -14.87
CA ALA A 253 -3.44 20.80 -14.16
C ALA A 253 -2.87 19.48 -13.60
N ALA A 254 -2.05 18.77 -14.36
CA ALA A 254 -1.38 17.55 -13.90
C ALA A 254 -0.42 17.83 -12.73
N ILE A 255 0.37 18.91 -12.81
CA ILE A 255 1.27 19.32 -11.71
C ILE A 255 0.48 19.59 -10.43
N LYS A 256 -0.60 20.35 -10.55
CA LYS A 256 -1.48 20.62 -9.42
C LYS A 256 -2.11 19.33 -8.88
N ALA A 257 -2.57 18.45 -9.75
CA ALA A 257 -3.10 17.15 -9.37
C ALA A 257 -2.07 16.27 -8.63
N CYS A 258 -0.79 16.27 -9.05
CA CYS A 258 0.29 15.57 -8.34
C CYS A 258 0.39 16.02 -6.87
N VAL A 259 0.25 17.32 -6.61
CA VAL A 259 0.33 17.85 -5.26
C VAL A 259 -0.96 17.58 -4.47
N ASP A 260 -2.10 17.99 -5.01
CA ASP A 260 -3.40 17.90 -4.32
C ASP A 260 -3.79 16.45 -4.02
N LEU A 261 -3.62 15.53 -4.99
CA LEU A 261 -3.99 14.13 -4.82
C LEU A 261 -2.98 13.39 -3.91
N SER A 262 -1.68 13.65 -4.05
CA SER A 262 -0.71 13.02 -3.17
C SER A 262 -0.84 13.54 -1.74
N ASP A 263 -1.13 14.84 -1.53
CA ASP A 263 -1.31 15.39 -0.19
C ASP A 263 -2.55 14.82 0.49
N ARG A 264 -3.62 14.62 -0.26
CA ARG A 264 -4.89 14.10 0.24
C ARG A 264 -4.85 12.59 0.50
N TYR A 265 -4.19 11.81 -0.37
CA TYR A 265 -4.35 10.35 -0.39
C TYR A 265 -3.09 9.58 0.06
N VAL A 266 -1.89 10.13 -0.10
CA VAL A 266 -0.64 9.51 0.37
C VAL A 266 -0.31 10.05 1.76
N THR A 267 -0.59 9.28 2.80
CA THR A 267 -0.49 9.71 4.21
C THR A 267 0.77 9.26 4.92
N ASP A 268 1.53 8.35 4.34
CA ASP A 268 2.74 7.74 4.91
C ASP A 268 4.04 8.48 4.52
N ARG A 269 3.94 9.48 3.64
CA ARG A 269 5.05 10.30 3.16
C ARG A 269 4.71 11.79 3.22
N PHE A 270 5.73 12.64 3.12
CA PHE A 270 5.62 14.08 3.25
C PHE A 270 5.88 14.80 1.92
N LEU A 271 5.32 16.01 1.80
CA LEU A 271 5.65 16.91 0.70
C LEU A 271 7.08 17.46 0.90
N PRO A 272 7.85 17.67 -0.21
CA PRO A 272 7.45 17.54 -1.63
C PRO A 272 7.61 16.13 -2.22
N ASP A 273 8.29 15.21 -1.54
CA ASP A 273 8.73 13.91 -2.05
C ASP A 273 7.59 13.09 -2.68
N LYS A 274 6.48 12.92 -1.94
CA LYS A 274 5.31 12.16 -2.44
C LYS A 274 4.69 12.75 -3.71
N ALA A 275 4.80 14.06 -3.92
CA ALA A 275 4.27 14.69 -5.13
C ALA A 275 5.26 14.59 -6.30
N ILE A 276 6.55 14.57 -6.02
CA ILE A 276 7.61 14.28 -7.00
C ILE A 276 7.53 12.84 -7.47
N ASP A 277 7.32 11.88 -6.55
CA ASP A 277 7.10 10.48 -6.89
C ASP A 277 5.88 10.30 -7.81
N ALA A 278 4.76 10.98 -7.50
CA ALA A 278 3.57 10.95 -8.34
C ALA A 278 3.81 11.54 -9.74
N LEU A 279 4.64 12.59 -9.84
CA LEU A 279 5.05 13.17 -11.11
C LEU A 279 5.90 12.19 -11.93
N ASP A 280 6.92 11.60 -11.32
CA ASP A 280 7.86 10.66 -11.94
C ASP A 280 7.14 9.41 -12.45
N GLU A 281 6.31 8.80 -11.60
CA GLU A 281 5.55 7.60 -11.96
C GLU A 281 4.50 7.86 -13.04
N SER A 282 3.84 9.05 -13.03
CA SER A 282 2.87 9.41 -14.08
C SER A 282 3.54 9.63 -15.44
N GLY A 283 4.72 10.27 -15.47
CA GLY A 283 5.51 10.41 -16.69
C GLY A 283 5.97 9.07 -17.24
N SER A 284 6.51 8.21 -16.38
CA SER A 284 6.93 6.86 -16.74
C SER A 284 5.79 6.03 -17.30
N ARG A 285 4.63 6.06 -16.66
CA ARG A 285 3.45 5.31 -17.09
C ARG A 285 2.95 5.76 -18.46
N VAL A 286 2.77 7.07 -18.67
CA VAL A 286 2.32 7.62 -19.96
C VAL A 286 3.32 7.26 -21.06
N HIS A 287 4.60 7.32 -20.78
CA HIS A 287 5.65 6.89 -21.70
C HIS A 287 5.49 5.41 -22.08
N ILE A 288 5.37 4.51 -21.09
CA ILE A 288 5.28 3.06 -21.33
C ILE A 288 3.96 2.66 -22.03
N SER A 289 2.83 3.24 -21.62
CA SER A 289 1.50 2.88 -22.17
C SER A 289 1.34 3.28 -23.63
N ASN A 290 2.10 4.26 -24.11
CA ASN A 290 2.04 4.76 -25.48
C ASN A 290 3.14 4.20 -26.40
N ILE A 291 4.02 3.32 -25.91
CA ILE A 291 5.02 2.64 -26.73
C ILE A 291 4.33 1.49 -27.49
N VAL A 292 3.80 1.79 -28.66
CA VAL A 292 3.32 0.76 -29.60
C VAL A 292 4.44 0.45 -30.58
N VAL A 293 4.97 -0.78 -30.51
CA VAL A 293 5.98 -1.23 -31.47
C VAL A 293 5.31 -1.39 -32.83
N PRO A 294 5.82 -0.73 -33.91
CA PRO A 294 5.24 -0.85 -35.24
C PRO A 294 5.22 -2.31 -35.74
N GLU A 295 4.16 -2.68 -36.45
CA GLU A 295 4.02 -4.04 -37.02
C GLU A 295 5.16 -4.40 -37.98
N ILE A 296 5.81 -3.40 -38.55
CA ILE A 296 6.98 -3.59 -39.41
C ILE A 296 8.14 -4.18 -38.65
N ILE A 297 8.42 -3.67 -37.45
CA ILE A 297 9.52 -4.14 -36.56
C ILE A 297 9.22 -5.56 -36.10
N THR A 298 8.03 -5.83 -35.57
CA THR A 298 7.61 -7.17 -35.14
C THR A 298 7.58 -8.17 -36.31
N GLY A 299 7.22 -7.73 -37.50
CA GLY A 299 7.25 -8.54 -38.71
C GLY A 299 8.67 -8.88 -39.19
N ILE A 300 9.64 -7.99 -39.03
CA ILE A 300 11.06 -8.26 -39.29
C ILE A 300 11.64 -9.20 -38.24
N GLU A 301 11.35 -9.00 -36.95
CA GLU A 301 11.80 -9.86 -35.87
C GLU A 301 11.30 -11.30 -36.03
N THR A 302 10.04 -11.50 -36.37
CA THR A 302 9.50 -12.85 -36.66
C THR A 302 10.20 -13.52 -37.82
N LYS A 303 10.46 -12.79 -38.91
CA LYS A 303 11.24 -13.32 -40.06
C LYS A 303 12.67 -13.70 -39.69
N ILE A 304 13.33 -12.91 -38.85
CA ILE A 304 14.68 -13.23 -38.33
C ILE A 304 14.67 -14.54 -37.52
N VAL A 305 13.65 -14.74 -36.68
CA VAL A 305 13.50 -15.99 -35.92
C VAL A 305 13.31 -17.17 -36.86
N GLU A 306 12.41 -17.07 -37.86
CA GLU A 306 12.20 -18.14 -38.83
C GLU A 306 13.47 -18.48 -39.64
N ILE A 307 14.22 -17.46 -40.07
CA ILE A 307 15.48 -17.68 -40.81
C ILE A 307 16.55 -18.30 -39.92
N LYS A 308 16.65 -17.91 -38.64
CA LYS A 308 17.54 -18.55 -37.67
C LYS A 308 17.20 -20.03 -37.50
N GLU A 309 15.93 -20.37 -37.40
CA GLU A 309 15.50 -21.77 -37.29
C GLU A 309 15.84 -22.58 -38.54
N LYS A 310 15.52 -22.02 -39.74
CA LYS A 310 15.86 -22.64 -41.03
C LYS A 310 17.37 -22.82 -41.18
N LYS A 311 18.17 -21.80 -40.82
CA LYS A 311 19.64 -21.88 -40.85
C LYS A 311 20.15 -23.01 -39.96
N ASN A 312 19.62 -23.15 -38.73
CA ASN A 312 20.00 -24.21 -37.82
C ASN A 312 19.63 -25.60 -38.33
N GLN A 313 18.48 -25.76 -39.04
CA GLN A 313 18.09 -27.02 -39.68
C GLN A 313 19.02 -27.38 -40.86
N VAL A 314 19.38 -26.39 -41.66
CA VAL A 314 20.29 -26.57 -42.81
C VAL A 314 21.71 -26.90 -42.37
N ILE A 315 22.17 -26.29 -41.28
CA ILE A 315 23.48 -26.63 -40.68
C ILE A 315 23.48 -28.07 -40.19
N ARG A 316 22.42 -28.53 -39.52
CA ARG A 316 22.28 -29.94 -39.10
C ARG A 316 22.29 -30.94 -40.24
N SER A 317 21.78 -30.49 -41.43
CA SER A 317 21.81 -31.30 -42.65
C SER A 317 23.11 -31.17 -43.47
N GLN A 318 24.14 -30.49 -42.97
CA GLN A 318 25.47 -30.28 -43.58
C GLN A 318 25.49 -29.56 -44.94
N LYS A 319 24.46 -28.77 -45.22
CA LYS A 319 24.35 -27.99 -46.47
C LYS A 319 24.92 -26.58 -46.27
N TYR A 320 26.19 -26.43 -46.26
CA TYR A 320 26.91 -25.19 -45.87
C TYR A 320 26.69 -24.02 -46.86
N GLU A 321 26.51 -24.28 -48.15
CA GLU A 321 26.23 -23.23 -49.15
C GLU A 321 24.83 -22.57 -48.94
N GLU A 322 23.81 -23.37 -48.62
CA GLU A 322 22.49 -22.88 -48.30
C GLU A 322 22.51 -22.10 -46.96
N ALA A 323 23.28 -22.57 -45.98
CA ALA A 323 23.46 -21.89 -44.70
C ALA A 323 24.15 -20.52 -44.85
N ALA A 324 25.12 -20.39 -45.79
CA ALA A 324 25.77 -19.11 -46.06
C ALA A 324 24.77 -18.08 -46.67
N LYS A 325 23.91 -18.48 -47.60
CA LYS A 325 22.88 -17.61 -48.17
C LYS A 325 21.88 -17.15 -47.11
N LEU A 326 21.45 -18.03 -46.19
CA LEU A 326 20.57 -17.70 -45.12
C LEU A 326 21.22 -16.74 -44.10
N ARG A 327 22.54 -16.84 -43.90
CA ARG A 327 23.30 -15.90 -43.05
C ARG A 327 23.34 -14.49 -43.66
N ASP A 328 23.50 -14.40 -45.00
CA ASP A 328 23.50 -13.10 -45.68
C ASP A 328 22.12 -12.43 -45.57
N VAL A 329 21.04 -13.22 -45.71
CA VAL A 329 19.65 -12.72 -45.57
C VAL A 329 19.39 -12.30 -44.10
N GLU A 330 19.86 -13.08 -43.14
CA GLU A 330 19.77 -12.70 -41.67
C GLU A 330 20.48 -11.40 -41.41
N ARG A 331 21.66 -11.17 -41.99
CA ARG A 331 22.41 -9.93 -41.86
C ARG A 331 21.67 -8.74 -42.43
N GLN A 332 21.11 -8.87 -43.66
CA GLN A 332 20.32 -7.80 -44.30
C GLN A 332 19.07 -7.45 -43.47
N LEU A 333 18.40 -8.46 -42.89
CA LEU A 333 17.24 -8.21 -42.05
C LEU A 333 17.62 -7.53 -40.71
N ASN A 334 18.77 -7.87 -40.12
CA ASN A 334 19.25 -7.19 -38.93
C ASN A 334 19.64 -5.73 -39.25
N GLU A 335 20.27 -5.45 -40.40
CA GLU A 335 20.59 -4.08 -40.85
C GLU A 335 19.29 -3.27 -41.08
N SER A 336 18.27 -3.86 -41.69
CA SER A 336 16.96 -3.21 -41.89
C SER A 336 16.23 -3.00 -40.57
N LEU A 337 16.32 -3.94 -39.64
CA LEU A 337 15.75 -3.80 -38.30
C LEU A 337 16.38 -2.62 -37.53
N GLU A 338 17.69 -2.47 -37.58
CA GLU A 338 18.38 -1.32 -36.94
C GLU A 338 17.97 0.02 -37.55
N VAL A 339 17.78 0.08 -38.85
CA VAL A 339 17.32 1.30 -39.54
C VAL A 339 15.88 1.66 -39.11
N GLU A 340 14.98 0.67 -39.10
CA GLU A 340 13.58 0.93 -38.68
C GLU A 340 13.45 1.23 -37.20
N ARG A 341 14.28 0.59 -36.34
CA ARG A 341 14.34 0.92 -34.89
C ARG A 341 14.79 2.36 -34.66
N LYS A 342 15.84 2.80 -35.38
CA LYS A 342 16.32 4.20 -35.26
C LYS A 342 15.24 5.19 -35.71
N LYS A 343 14.57 4.92 -36.83
CA LYS A 343 13.46 5.81 -37.27
C LYS A 343 12.35 5.88 -36.24
N TRP A 344 11.98 4.75 -35.67
CA TRP A 344 10.96 4.69 -34.63
C TRP A 344 11.39 5.40 -33.35
N GLU A 345 12.66 5.25 -32.91
CA GLU A 345 13.24 5.98 -31.78
C GLU A 345 13.23 7.50 -32.04
N ASP A 346 13.60 7.94 -33.25
CA ASP A 346 13.55 9.35 -33.64
C ASP A 346 12.11 9.88 -33.67
N GLU A 347 11.16 9.11 -34.18
CA GLU A 347 9.73 9.47 -34.16
C GLU A 347 9.16 9.54 -32.76
N CYS A 348 9.48 8.58 -31.88
CA CYS A 348 9.12 8.60 -30.48
C CYS A 348 9.71 9.80 -29.73
N SER A 349 10.97 10.17 -30.04
CA SER A 349 11.65 11.32 -29.42
C SER A 349 11.02 12.65 -29.80
N ASN A 350 10.49 12.75 -31.04
CA ASN A 350 9.87 13.97 -31.55
C ASN A 350 8.40 14.14 -31.13
N ASN A 351 7.71 13.05 -30.77
CA ASN A 351 6.29 13.05 -30.44
C ASN A 351 6.09 12.92 -28.91
N LYS A 352 6.28 14.03 -28.19
CA LYS A 352 6.09 14.06 -26.74
C LYS A 352 4.63 13.84 -26.36
N GLN A 353 4.38 12.93 -25.47
CA GLN A 353 3.05 12.64 -24.92
C GLN A 353 2.69 13.65 -23.82
N ILE A 354 1.39 13.95 -23.71
CA ILE A 354 0.89 14.89 -22.72
C ILE A 354 0.36 14.10 -21.50
N VAL A 355 0.89 14.43 -20.34
CA VAL A 355 0.39 13.91 -19.06
C VAL A 355 -0.76 14.78 -18.56
N THR A 356 -1.90 14.16 -18.34
CA THR A 356 -3.14 14.83 -17.88
C THR A 356 -3.40 14.61 -16.39
N GLU A 357 -4.39 15.31 -15.85
CA GLU A 357 -4.86 15.10 -14.48
C GLU A 357 -5.37 13.67 -14.24
N ASP A 358 -6.02 13.07 -15.25
CA ASP A 358 -6.56 11.71 -15.17
C ASP A 358 -5.42 10.67 -15.07
N ASP A 359 -4.31 10.87 -15.78
CA ASP A 359 -3.14 9.99 -15.70
C ASP A 359 -2.53 10.01 -14.29
N VAL A 360 -2.41 11.21 -13.70
CA VAL A 360 -1.94 11.38 -12.33
C VAL A 360 -2.89 10.72 -11.33
N ALA A 361 -4.20 10.90 -11.51
CA ALA A 361 -5.21 10.29 -10.63
C ALA A 361 -5.13 8.75 -10.68
N GLU A 362 -4.87 8.19 -11.85
CA GLU A 362 -4.71 6.75 -12.02
C GLU A 362 -3.44 6.22 -11.33
N VAL A 363 -2.33 6.97 -11.39
CA VAL A 363 -1.09 6.63 -10.68
C VAL A 363 -1.28 6.71 -9.18
N VAL A 364 -1.84 7.79 -8.65
CA VAL A 364 -2.11 7.91 -7.20
C VAL A 364 -3.08 6.81 -6.73
N SER A 365 -4.04 6.41 -7.58
CA SER A 365 -4.91 5.25 -7.33
C SER A 365 -4.12 3.96 -7.19
N MET A 366 -3.13 3.71 -8.05
CA MET A 366 -2.29 2.52 -7.95
C MET A 366 -1.38 2.54 -6.72
N MET A 367 -0.77 3.70 -6.42
CA MET A 367 0.09 3.88 -5.24
C MET A 367 -0.66 3.63 -3.93
N THR A 368 -1.91 4.07 -3.85
CA THR A 368 -2.72 4.03 -2.62
C THR A 368 -3.69 2.85 -2.55
N GLY A 369 -3.95 2.18 -3.68
CA GLY A 369 -4.97 1.15 -3.81
C GLY A 369 -6.41 1.68 -3.79
N ILE A 370 -6.60 2.99 -3.98
CA ILE A 370 -7.91 3.65 -3.97
C ILE A 370 -8.35 3.88 -5.41
N PRO A 371 -9.55 3.50 -5.81
CA PRO A 371 -10.06 3.81 -7.13
C PRO A 371 -10.37 5.30 -7.25
N LEU A 372 -9.38 6.09 -7.71
CA LEU A 372 -9.50 7.54 -7.90
C LEU A 372 -10.17 7.92 -9.23
N GLN A 373 -10.46 6.95 -10.08
CA GLN A 373 -10.99 7.18 -11.42
C GLN A 373 -12.26 8.02 -11.50
N LYS A 374 -12.81 8.52 -10.37
CA LYS A 374 -14.11 9.21 -10.40
C LYS A 374 -14.34 10.16 -9.23
N VAL A 375 -13.39 11.02 -8.97
CA VAL A 375 -13.59 12.11 -8.00
C VAL A 375 -14.47 13.24 -8.58
N SER A 376 -14.69 13.29 -9.91
CA SER A 376 -15.43 14.39 -10.48
C SER A 376 -16.96 14.17 -10.57
N GLU A 377 -17.48 13.58 -11.58
CA GLU A 377 -18.96 13.56 -11.78
C GLU A 377 -19.63 12.22 -11.44
N ASN A 378 -18.90 11.12 -11.54
CA ASN A 378 -19.44 9.78 -11.33
C ASN A 378 -19.58 9.38 -9.86
N GLU A 379 -18.81 9.98 -8.95
CA GLU A 379 -18.89 9.67 -7.51
C GLU A 379 -20.19 10.18 -6.92
N THR A 380 -20.63 11.37 -7.30
CA THR A 380 -21.92 11.95 -6.85
C THR A 380 -23.09 11.10 -7.36
N SER A 381 -23.03 10.59 -8.58
CA SER A 381 -24.07 9.71 -9.13
C SER A 381 -24.05 8.31 -8.50
N LYS A 382 -22.86 7.75 -8.20
CA LYS A 382 -22.70 6.50 -7.43
C LYS A 382 -23.26 6.64 -6.02
N LEU A 383 -22.91 7.74 -5.33
CA LEU A 383 -23.45 8.04 -3.99
C LEU A 383 -24.97 8.20 -4.02
N GLY A 384 -25.53 8.78 -5.09
CA GLY A 384 -26.98 8.87 -5.28
C GLY A 384 -27.66 7.51 -5.41
N LYS A 385 -27.03 6.56 -6.11
CA LYS A 385 -27.56 5.20 -6.33
C LYS A 385 -27.18 4.20 -5.23
N MET A 386 -26.39 4.63 -4.23
CA MET A 386 -25.87 3.78 -3.16
C MET A 386 -26.99 3.07 -2.39
N GLN A 387 -28.07 3.78 -2.08
CA GLN A 387 -29.19 3.23 -1.33
C GLN A 387 -29.81 2.04 -2.07
N ASP A 388 -30.17 2.22 -3.33
CA ASP A 388 -30.84 1.19 -4.13
C ASP A 388 -29.96 -0.05 -4.34
N SER A 389 -28.66 0.17 -4.53
CA SER A 389 -27.68 -0.91 -4.71
C SER A 389 -27.43 -1.73 -3.45
N ILE A 390 -27.61 -1.16 -2.25
CA ILE A 390 -27.39 -1.85 -0.98
C ILE A 390 -28.68 -2.52 -0.50
N VAL A 391 -29.85 -1.88 -0.65
CA VAL A 391 -31.16 -2.44 -0.28
C VAL A 391 -31.40 -3.78 -0.96
N GLY A 392 -31.04 -3.94 -2.26
CA GLY A 392 -31.15 -5.22 -2.96
C GLY A 392 -30.25 -6.35 -2.43
N LYS A 393 -29.21 -6.03 -1.66
CA LYS A 393 -28.23 -7.03 -1.11
C LYS A 393 -28.43 -7.32 0.37
N ILE A 394 -29.13 -6.45 1.09
CA ILE A 394 -29.42 -6.58 2.53
C ILE A 394 -30.92 -6.57 2.70
N ILE A 395 -31.47 -7.72 3.02
CA ILE A 395 -32.91 -7.92 3.13
C ILE A 395 -33.43 -7.55 4.53
N GLY A 396 -34.59 -6.90 4.61
CA GLY A 396 -35.30 -6.59 5.84
C GLY A 396 -34.73 -5.45 6.69
N GLN A 397 -33.74 -4.67 6.16
CA GLN A 397 -33.04 -3.62 6.93
C GLN A 397 -33.04 -2.24 6.24
N ASP A 398 -34.10 -1.89 5.53
CA ASP A 398 -34.16 -0.69 4.67
C ASP A 398 -33.95 0.61 5.44
N GLU A 399 -34.51 0.75 6.65
CA GLU A 399 -34.31 1.94 7.49
C GLU A 399 -32.85 2.07 7.98
N ALA A 400 -32.25 0.95 8.36
CA ALA A 400 -30.85 0.89 8.76
C ALA A 400 -29.94 1.35 7.60
N VAL A 401 -30.18 0.83 6.40
CA VAL A 401 -29.44 1.21 5.19
C VAL A 401 -29.61 2.69 4.88
N LYS A 402 -30.83 3.24 4.94
CA LYS A 402 -31.11 4.67 4.70
C LYS A 402 -30.33 5.59 5.64
N LYS A 403 -30.29 5.28 6.94
CA LYS A 403 -29.56 6.08 7.94
C LYS A 403 -28.06 6.10 7.62
N ILE A 404 -27.49 4.94 7.37
CA ILE A 404 -26.05 4.78 7.09
C ILE A 404 -25.67 5.50 5.80
N VAL A 405 -26.44 5.31 4.72
CA VAL A 405 -26.17 5.95 3.43
C VAL A 405 -26.20 7.48 3.57
N LYS A 406 -27.19 8.05 4.26
CA LYS A 406 -27.25 9.50 4.50
C LYS A 406 -26.06 10.04 5.28
N ALA A 407 -25.58 9.29 6.29
CA ALA A 407 -24.43 9.71 7.08
C ALA A 407 -23.14 9.64 6.26
N ILE A 408 -22.96 8.59 5.46
CA ILE A 408 -21.78 8.44 4.55
C ILE A 408 -21.82 9.53 3.48
N GLN A 409 -22.97 9.82 2.88
CA GLN A 409 -23.13 10.91 1.91
C GLN A 409 -22.71 12.26 2.50
N ARG A 410 -23.13 12.58 3.74
CA ARG A 410 -22.71 13.82 4.44
C ARG A 410 -21.20 13.89 4.63
N GLY A 411 -20.57 12.76 5.00
CA GLY A 411 -19.12 12.66 5.18
C GLY A 411 -18.34 12.85 3.87
N ARG A 412 -18.82 12.25 2.78
CA ARG A 412 -18.14 12.31 1.46
C ARG A 412 -18.31 13.65 0.75
N VAL A 413 -19.44 14.32 0.91
CA VAL A 413 -19.68 15.67 0.34
C VAL A 413 -18.87 16.77 1.07
N GLY A 414 -18.18 16.42 2.18
CA GLY A 414 -17.34 17.37 2.91
C GLY A 414 -18.08 18.29 3.89
N LEU A 415 -19.35 17.97 4.20
CA LEU A 415 -20.14 18.72 5.19
C LEU A 415 -19.82 18.31 6.64
N LYS A 416 -19.01 17.28 6.83
CA LYS A 416 -18.53 16.80 8.13
C LYS A 416 -17.17 17.41 8.44
N ASP A 417 -16.81 17.48 9.73
CA ASP A 417 -15.47 17.88 10.19
C ASP A 417 -14.40 17.00 9.52
N PRO A 418 -13.43 17.60 8.79
CA PRO A 418 -12.38 16.86 8.07
C PRO A 418 -11.45 16.08 8.99
N ASN A 419 -11.45 16.37 10.29
CA ASN A 419 -10.64 15.66 11.26
C ASN A 419 -11.26 14.37 11.76
N LYS A 420 -12.52 14.10 11.48
CA LYS A 420 -13.24 12.90 11.94
C LYS A 420 -13.28 11.81 10.87
N PRO A 421 -13.46 10.53 11.25
CA PRO A 421 -13.72 9.45 10.29
C PRO A 421 -14.92 9.75 9.38
N ILE A 422 -14.98 9.16 8.18
CA ILE A 422 -16.10 9.33 7.22
C ILE A 422 -17.44 9.05 7.92
N GLY A 423 -17.49 7.97 8.70
CA GLY A 423 -18.66 7.59 9.47
C GLY A 423 -18.30 6.69 10.65
N SER A 424 -19.03 6.87 11.75
CA SER A 424 -18.90 6.05 12.95
C SER A 424 -20.30 5.57 13.37
N PHE A 425 -20.50 4.24 13.36
CA PHE A 425 -21.83 3.65 13.55
C PHE A 425 -21.81 2.58 14.62
N MET A 426 -22.86 2.52 15.43
CA MET A 426 -23.14 1.42 16.32
C MET A 426 -24.31 0.60 15.80
N PHE A 427 -24.09 -0.67 15.46
CA PHE A 427 -25.11 -1.59 14.96
C PHE A 427 -25.65 -2.44 16.11
N LEU A 428 -26.90 -2.24 16.44
CA LEU A 428 -27.61 -2.96 17.51
C LEU A 428 -28.59 -3.96 16.94
N GLY A 429 -28.75 -5.09 17.57
CA GLY A 429 -29.78 -6.06 17.20
C GLY A 429 -29.35 -7.50 17.48
N PRO A 430 -30.25 -8.49 17.30
CA PRO A 430 -29.97 -9.90 17.53
C PRO A 430 -28.89 -10.44 16.61
N THR A 431 -28.39 -11.62 16.91
CA THR A 431 -27.42 -12.33 16.08
C THR A 431 -28.08 -12.78 14.76
N GLY A 432 -27.34 -12.78 13.65
CA GLY A 432 -27.82 -13.33 12.39
C GLY A 432 -28.75 -12.44 11.57
N VAL A 433 -28.92 -11.14 11.92
CA VAL A 433 -29.77 -10.20 11.20
C VAL A 433 -29.06 -9.41 10.09
N GLY A 434 -27.78 -9.70 9.83
CA GLY A 434 -27.06 -9.08 8.70
C GLY A 434 -26.09 -7.95 9.06
N LYS A 435 -25.81 -7.65 10.35
CA LYS A 435 -24.86 -6.58 10.79
C LYS A 435 -23.49 -6.67 10.09
N THR A 436 -22.84 -7.81 10.19
CA THR A 436 -21.53 -8.07 9.56
C THR A 436 -21.63 -8.09 8.03
N GLN A 437 -22.75 -8.56 7.47
CA GLN A 437 -22.97 -8.59 6.03
C GLN A 437 -23.08 -7.17 5.45
N LEU A 438 -23.75 -6.26 6.14
CA LEU A 438 -23.82 -4.87 5.71
C LEU A 438 -22.44 -4.21 5.69
N ALA A 439 -21.59 -4.48 6.69
CA ALA A 439 -20.21 -3.98 6.69
C ALA A 439 -19.40 -4.48 5.46
N LYS A 440 -19.57 -5.76 5.06
CA LYS A 440 -18.96 -6.31 3.84
C LYS A 440 -19.47 -5.66 2.57
N VAL A 441 -20.78 -5.48 2.47
CA VAL A 441 -21.41 -4.83 1.30
C VAL A 441 -20.96 -3.38 1.19
N LEU A 442 -20.83 -2.65 2.33
CA LEU A 442 -20.31 -1.28 2.35
C LEU A 442 -18.84 -1.24 1.90
N ALA A 443 -17.99 -2.14 2.38
CA ALA A 443 -16.59 -2.20 1.96
C ALA A 443 -16.47 -2.44 0.45
N LYS A 444 -17.23 -3.40 -0.07
CA LYS A 444 -17.24 -3.71 -1.51
C LYS A 444 -17.78 -2.56 -2.36
N TYR A 445 -18.80 -1.84 -1.87
CA TYR A 445 -19.41 -0.74 -2.62
C TYR A 445 -18.55 0.53 -2.65
N LEU A 446 -17.95 0.88 -1.50
CA LEU A 446 -17.20 2.12 -1.33
C LEU A 446 -15.74 2.02 -1.76
N PHE A 447 -15.14 0.84 -1.61
CA PHE A 447 -13.71 0.61 -1.85
C PHE A 447 -13.44 -0.50 -2.88
N ASP A 448 -14.48 -0.93 -3.61
CA ASP A 448 -14.46 -1.94 -4.69
C ASP A 448 -13.81 -3.30 -4.32
N SER A 449 -13.49 -3.53 -3.03
CA SER A 449 -12.89 -4.78 -2.52
C SER A 449 -13.49 -5.20 -1.17
N GLU A 450 -13.77 -6.48 -1.04
CA GLU A 450 -14.14 -7.06 0.27
C GLU A 450 -12.94 -7.10 1.24
N ASP A 451 -11.71 -7.09 0.72
CA ASP A 451 -10.48 -7.07 1.52
C ASP A 451 -10.23 -5.71 2.20
N SER A 452 -11.00 -4.68 1.83
CA SER A 452 -11.00 -3.38 2.52
C SER A 452 -11.80 -3.42 3.84
N LEU A 453 -12.31 -4.59 4.24
CA LEU A 453 -12.92 -4.81 5.55
C LEU A 453 -11.89 -5.29 6.57
N ILE A 454 -11.57 -4.45 7.55
CA ILE A 454 -10.75 -4.80 8.70
C ILE A 454 -11.68 -5.25 9.83
N ARG A 455 -11.77 -6.58 10.05
CA ARG A 455 -12.58 -7.12 11.14
C ARG A 455 -11.71 -7.44 12.36
N ILE A 456 -12.18 -7.02 13.53
CA ILE A 456 -11.58 -7.29 14.84
C ILE A 456 -12.70 -7.74 15.78
N ASP A 457 -12.52 -8.90 16.38
CA ASP A 457 -13.45 -9.45 17.37
C ASP A 457 -13.05 -8.95 18.77
N MET A 458 -13.92 -8.18 19.39
CA MET A 458 -13.65 -7.57 20.68
C MET A 458 -13.68 -8.58 21.85
N SER A 459 -14.17 -9.79 21.62
CA SER A 459 -14.07 -10.87 22.61
C SER A 459 -12.62 -11.33 22.88
N GLU A 460 -11.69 -11.03 21.98
CA GLU A 460 -10.25 -11.26 22.18
C GLU A 460 -9.57 -10.17 23.03
N TYR A 461 -10.29 -9.07 23.31
CA TYR A 461 -9.78 -7.87 23.98
C TYR A 461 -10.51 -7.54 25.29
N MET A 462 -10.91 -8.60 26.02
CA MET A 462 -11.60 -8.48 27.31
C MET A 462 -10.65 -8.10 28.44
N GLU A 463 -9.38 -8.41 28.31
CA GLU A 463 -8.34 -8.14 29.34
C GLU A 463 -7.55 -6.88 29.00
N LYS A 464 -7.08 -6.18 30.05
CA LYS A 464 -6.28 -4.98 29.92
C LYS A 464 -5.02 -5.18 29.05
N PHE A 465 -4.31 -6.29 29.24
CA PHE A 465 -3.11 -6.59 28.46
C PHE A 465 -3.39 -6.87 26.98
N ALA A 466 -4.58 -7.33 26.65
CA ALA A 466 -4.96 -7.57 25.26
C ALA A 466 -5.10 -6.26 24.47
N VAL A 467 -5.42 -5.14 25.13
CA VAL A 467 -5.56 -3.82 24.51
C VAL A 467 -4.26 -3.36 23.84
N SER A 468 -3.11 -3.66 24.45
CA SER A 468 -1.80 -3.35 23.87
C SER A 468 -1.56 -4.02 22.51
N ARG A 469 -2.22 -5.15 22.22
CA ARG A 469 -2.14 -5.77 20.89
C ARG A 469 -2.81 -4.95 19.79
N LEU A 470 -3.76 -4.04 20.13
CA LEU A 470 -4.39 -3.16 19.14
C LEU A 470 -3.47 -2.04 18.67
N ILE A 471 -2.68 -1.47 19.58
CA ILE A 471 -1.82 -0.30 19.32
C ILE A 471 -0.32 -0.62 19.35
N GLY A 472 0.06 -1.84 19.75
CA GLY A 472 1.43 -2.29 19.94
C GLY A 472 1.84 -2.37 21.41
N ALA A 473 2.81 -3.24 21.71
CA ALA A 473 3.34 -3.40 23.06
C ALA A 473 4.22 -2.20 23.47
N PRO A 474 4.24 -1.80 24.75
CA PRO A 474 5.15 -0.76 25.23
C PRO A 474 6.62 -1.15 25.07
N PRO A 475 7.54 -0.17 25.04
CA PRO A 475 8.98 -0.44 24.97
C PRO A 475 9.45 -1.41 26.06
N GLY A 476 10.22 -2.42 25.68
CA GLY A 476 10.75 -3.45 26.57
C GLY A 476 9.88 -4.70 26.73
N TYR A 477 8.71 -4.77 26.11
CA TYR A 477 7.89 -5.97 26.07
C TYR A 477 8.03 -6.72 24.73
N VAL A 478 7.84 -8.05 24.77
CA VAL A 478 7.88 -8.90 23.58
C VAL A 478 6.78 -8.46 22.60
N GLY A 479 7.12 -8.29 21.32
CA GLY A 479 6.20 -7.84 20.26
C GLY A 479 6.13 -6.31 20.08
N HIS A 480 7.02 -5.52 20.71
CA HIS A 480 7.09 -4.07 20.50
C HIS A 480 7.37 -3.71 19.04
N ASP A 481 8.27 -4.43 18.37
CA ASP A 481 8.67 -4.18 16.98
C ASP A 481 7.61 -4.59 15.95
N GLU A 482 6.66 -5.45 16.34
CA GLU A 482 5.59 -5.93 15.42
C GLU A 482 4.49 -4.89 15.19
N GLY A 483 4.40 -3.85 16.03
CA GLY A 483 3.33 -2.85 15.97
C GLY A 483 1.96 -3.39 16.42
N GLY A 484 0.93 -2.54 16.38
CA GLY A 484 -0.43 -2.91 16.80
C GLY A 484 -1.25 -3.52 15.67
N GLN A 485 -2.07 -4.51 15.99
CA GLN A 485 -2.91 -5.21 15.00
C GLN A 485 -3.91 -4.29 14.28
N LEU A 486 -4.52 -3.34 15.00
CA LEU A 486 -5.42 -2.36 14.41
C LEU A 486 -4.63 -1.29 13.65
N THR A 487 -3.62 -0.71 14.29
CA THR A 487 -2.84 0.38 13.73
C THR A 487 -2.09 -0.02 12.47
N GLU A 488 -1.46 -1.19 12.43
CA GLU A 488 -0.77 -1.70 11.24
C GLU A 488 -1.72 -2.03 10.09
N LYS A 489 -2.89 -2.64 10.37
CA LYS A 489 -3.88 -2.93 9.33
C LYS A 489 -4.43 -1.64 8.70
N VAL A 490 -4.73 -0.62 9.52
CA VAL A 490 -5.24 0.67 9.03
C VAL A 490 -4.15 1.46 8.32
N ARG A 491 -2.91 1.42 8.78
CA ARG A 491 -1.77 2.04 8.10
C ARG A 491 -1.57 1.50 6.69
N ARG A 492 -1.71 0.18 6.52
CA ARG A 492 -1.62 -0.49 5.22
C ARG A 492 -2.83 -0.25 4.33
N LYS A 493 -4.02 -0.07 4.93
CA LYS A 493 -5.30 0.15 4.22
C LYS A 493 -6.06 1.31 4.88
N PRO A 494 -5.65 2.58 4.63
CA PRO A 494 -6.27 3.75 5.26
C PRO A 494 -7.71 3.96 4.80
N TYR A 495 -8.06 3.47 3.61
CA TYR A 495 -9.42 3.47 3.08
C TYR A 495 -10.06 2.11 3.32
N SER A 496 -10.71 1.97 4.45
CA SER A 496 -11.28 0.69 4.88
C SER A 496 -12.53 0.87 5.73
N VAL A 497 -13.32 -0.19 5.80
CA VAL A 497 -14.38 -0.34 6.80
C VAL A 497 -13.79 -1.11 7.97
N ILE A 498 -13.77 -0.51 9.13
CA ILE A 498 -13.28 -1.12 10.36
C ILE A 498 -14.49 -1.64 11.13
N LEU A 499 -14.59 -2.95 11.26
CA LEU A 499 -15.65 -3.62 11.99
C LEU A 499 -15.12 -4.13 13.33
N LEU A 500 -15.60 -3.52 14.41
CA LEU A 500 -15.35 -3.95 15.79
C LEU A 500 -16.56 -4.79 16.24
N ASP A 501 -16.40 -6.11 16.20
CA ASP A 501 -17.50 -7.05 16.49
C ASP A 501 -17.62 -7.28 18.00
N GLU A 502 -18.85 -7.33 18.52
CA GLU A 502 -19.18 -7.55 19.95
C GLU A 502 -18.49 -6.55 20.89
N ILE A 503 -18.62 -5.24 20.59
CA ILE A 503 -17.94 -4.14 21.29
C ILE A 503 -18.23 -4.12 22.82
N GLU A 504 -19.39 -4.64 23.25
CA GLU A 504 -19.77 -4.75 24.67
C GLU A 504 -18.89 -5.68 25.49
N LYS A 505 -18.08 -6.52 24.85
CA LYS A 505 -17.13 -7.43 25.50
C LYS A 505 -15.75 -6.80 25.72
N ALA A 506 -15.47 -5.71 25.04
CA ALA A 506 -14.18 -5.04 25.11
C ALA A 506 -13.88 -4.50 26.50
N HIS A 507 -12.60 -4.50 26.90
CA HIS A 507 -12.14 -3.82 28.11
C HIS A 507 -12.37 -2.31 28.02
N SER A 508 -12.59 -1.64 29.15
CA SER A 508 -12.88 -0.19 29.20
C SER A 508 -11.80 0.69 28.54
N GLU A 509 -10.54 0.29 28.56
CA GLU A 509 -9.47 1.02 27.88
C GLU A 509 -9.61 1.06 26.35
N VAL A 510 -10.27 0.09 25.71
CA VAL A 510 -10.56 0.13 24.28
C VAL A 510 -11.45 1.33 23.93
N PHE A 511 -12.42 1.65 24.77
CA PHE A 511 -13.27 2.83 24.57
C PHE A 511 -12.48 4.13 24.63
N ASN A 512 -11.50 4.24 25.54
CA ASN A 512 -10.63 5.41 25.62
C ASN A 512 -9.78 5.60 24.36
N LEU A 513 -9.28 4.51 23.77
CA LEU A 513 -8.58 4.57 22.49
C LEU A 513 -9.51 4.98 21.35
N LEU A 514 -10.73 4.43 21.32
CA LEU A 514 -11.71 4.78 20.30
C LEU A 514 -12.19 6.23 20.41
N LEU A 515 -12.25 6.83 21.61
CA LEU A 515 -12.53 8.24 21.79
C LEU A 515 -11.56 9.13 21.01
N GLN A 516 -10.26 8.82 21.05
CA GLN A 516 -9.25 9.55 20.30
C GLN A 516 -9.48 9.41 18.79
N VAL A 517 -9.81 8.20 18.33
CA VAL A 517 -10.10 7.96 16.90
C VAL A 517 -11.36 8.70 16.45
N LEU A 518 -12.40 8.73 17.27
CA LEU A 518 -13.69 9.36 16.91
C LEU A 518 -13.63 10.90 16.95
N ASP A 519 -12.74 11.49 17.76
CA ASP A 519 -12.58 12.95 17.85
C ASP A 519 -11.58 13.50 16.84
N ASP A 520 -10.35 12.95 16.87
CA ASP A 520 -9.21 13.49 16.13
C ASP A 520 -8.97 12.74 14.81
N GLY A 521 -9.67 11.63 14.57
CA GLY A 521 -9.46 10.76 13.40
C GLY A 521 -8.05 10.20 13.30
N GLN A 522 -7.32 10.13 14.42
CA GLN A 522 -5.94 9.64 14.49
C GLN A 522 -5.74 8.81 15.76
N LEU A 523 -4.79 7.87 15.69
CA LEU A 523 -4.36 7.07 16.83
C LEU A 523 -2.85 6.95 16.82
N THR A 524 -2.21 7.23 17.94
CA THR A 524 -0.76 7.06 18.09
C THR A 524 -0.45 5.63 18.53
N ASP A 525 0.39 4.94 17.77
CA ASP A 525 0.82 3.58 18.12
C ASP A 525 1.94 3.57 19.20
N SER A 526 2.34 2.39 19.64
CA SER A 526 3.40 2.22 20.64
C SER A 526 4.77 2.69 20.17
N LEU A 527 5.00 2.82 18.87
CA LEU A 527 6.22 3.34 18.26
C LEU A 527 6.19 4.86 18.10
N GLY A 528 5.12 5.54 18.55
CA GLY A 528 4.94 6.99 18.43
C GLY A 528 4.45 7.46 17.06
N ARG A 529 4.11 6.55 16.14
CA ARG A 529 3.61 6.87 14.80
C ARG A 529 2.13 7.22 14.86
N ARG A 530 1.73 8.28 14.17
CA ARG A 530 0.33 8.68 14.04
C ARG A 530 -0.33 7.94 12.89
N VAL A 531 -1.32 7.12 13.18
CA VAL A 531 -2.12 6.37 12.20
C VAL A 531 -3.41 7.12 11.92
N ASN A 532 -3.70 7.36 10.65
CA ASN A 532 -4.83 8.17 10.20
C ASN A 532 -6.06 7.31 9.93
N PHE A 533 -7.19 7.64 10.58
CA PHE A 533 -8.49 7.00 10.45
C PHE A 533 -9.53 7.88 9.74
N LYS A 534 -9.17 9.09 9.29
CA LYS A 534 -10.08 10.06 8.67
C LYS A 534 -10.79 9.52 7.44
N ASN A 535 -10.13 8.64 6.71
CA ASN A 535 -10.65 8.02 5.48
C ASN A 535 -11.33 6.67 5.72
N SER A 536 -11.52 6.26 6.97
CA SER A 536 -12.15 4.99 7.32
C SER A 536 -13.59 5.17 7.79
N ILE A 537 -14.36 4.09 7.73
CA ILE A 537 -15.69 3.98 8.32
C ILE A 537 -15.61 3.01 9.49
N ILE A 538 -15.99 3.44 10.67
CA ILE A 538 -15.96 2.64 11.88
C ILE A 538 -17.35 2.09 12.17
N ILE A 539 -17.46 0.77 12.25
CA ILE A 539 -18.70 0.07 12.57
C ILE A 539 -18.45 -0.78 13.82
N MET A 540 -19.23 -0.54 14.84
CA MET A 540 -19.22 -1.31 16.08
C MET A 540 -20.49 -2.13 16.17
N THR A 541 -20.42 -3.44 16.35
CA THR A 541 -21.63 -4.27 16.53
C THR A 541 -21.85 -4.61 18.00
N SER A 542 -23.09 -4.63 18.41
CA SER A 542 -23.48 -5.07 19.75
C SER A 542 -24.80 -5.83 19.73
N ASN A 543 -24.91 -6.81 20.64
CA ASN A 543 -26.13 -7.55 20.92
C ASN A 543 -26.90 -7.00 22.13
N THR A 544 -26.46 -5.84 22.67
CA THR A 544 -27.10 -5.18 23.82
C THR A 544 -28.52 -4.76 23.49
N GLY A 545 -29.44 -4.98 24.41
CA GLY A 545 -30.86 -4.61 24.24
C GLY A 545 -31.69 -5.62 23.44
N SER A 546 -31.08 -6.63 22.78
CA SER A 546 -31.83 -7.58 21.95
C SER A 546 -32.78 -8.48 22.76
N ARG A 547 -32.46 -8.81 24.02
CA ARG A 547 -33.33 -9.59 24.91
C ARG A 547 -34.54 -8.78 25.34
N GLN A 548 -34.34 -7.53 25.74
CA GLN A 548 -35.41 -6.65 26.16
C GLN A 548 -36.36 -6.32 25.00
N LEU A 549 -35.85 -6.14 23.80
CA LEU A 549 -36.70 -5.95 22.60
C LEU A 549 -37.60 -7.17 22.35
N LYS A 550 -37.12 -8.40 22.57
CA LYS A 550 -37.92 -9.62 22.47
C LYS A 550 -39.01 -9.70 23.55
N GLU A 551 -38.69 -9.35 24.79
CA GLU A 551 -39.63 -9.35 25.91
C GLU A 551 -40.74 -8.32 25.74
N PHE A 552 -40.43 -7.14 25.18
CA PHE A 552 -41.43 -6.14 24.83
C PHE A 552 -42.31 -6.50 23.62
N GLY A 553 -41.74 -7.23 22.64
CA GLY A 553 -42.49 -7.73 21.46
C GLY A 553 -43.47 -8.88 21.74
N THR A 554 -43.23 -9.62 22.84
CA THR A 554 -44.07 -10.75 23.27
C THR A 554 -45.12 -10.39 24.33
N GLY A 555 -45.25 -9.08 24.70
CA GLY A 555 -46.23 -8.60 25.68
C GLY A 555 -47.66 -8.94 25.29
N VAL A 556 -48.27 -9.82 26.11
CA VAL A 556 -49.67 -10.24 25.99
C VAL A 556 -50.61 -9.05 26.09
N GLY A 557 -51.27 -8.70 25.00
CA GLY A 557 -52.38 -7.75 25.03
C GLY A 557 -52.65 -7.06 23.70
N PHE A 558 -53.76 -7.45 23.08
CA PHE A 558 -54.57 -6.82 22.06
C PHE A 558 -53.92 -5.86 21.03
N ASN A 559 -53.84 -6.33 19.80
CA ASN A 559 -53.47 -5.60 18.61
C ASN A 559 -54.49 -4.48 18.29
N THR A 560 -54.09 -3.21 18.39
CA THR A 560 -54.80 -2.08 17.77
C THR A 560 -53.81 -1.30 16.90
N LYS A 561 -54.16 -1.07 15.63
CA LYS A 561 -53.36 -0.42 14.56
C LYS A 561 -52.81 0.98 14.88
N ASN A 562 -53.17 1.57 16.01
CA ASN A 562 -52.65 2.87 16.47
C ASN A 562 -51.41 2.78 17.37
N ARG A 563 -50.80 1.59 17.57
CA ARG A 563 -49.66 1.37 18.46
C ARG A 563 -48.33 1.25 17.76
N GLU A 564 -48.25 1.14 16.43
CA GLU A 564 -47.00 0.94 15.70
C GLU A 564 -46.00 2.10 15.88
N SER A 565 -46.48 3.34 15.85
CA SER A 565 -45.64 4.53 16.05
C SER A 565 -45.24 4.77 17.51
N LYS A 566 -46.08 4.38 18.49
CA LYS A 566 -45.75 4.47 19.92
C LYS A 566 -44.83 3.34 20.35
N GLY A 567 -45.01 2.16 19.81
CA GLY A 567 -44.16 1.01 20.11
C GLY A 567 -42.70 1.18 19.66
N GLN A 568 -42.44 1.85 18.55
CA GLN A 568 -41.09 2.18 18.09
C GLN A 568 -40.39 3.21 18.99
N GLN A 569 -41.10 4.22 19.49
CA GLN A 569 -40.53 5.19 20.43
C GLN A 569 -40.19 4.55 21.78
N GLU A 570 -41.09 3.75 22.35
CA GLU A 570 -40.85 3.02 23.60
C GLU A 570 -39.71 2.03 23.48
N SER A 571 -39.55 1.35 22.31
CA SER A 571 -38.41 0.46 22.03
C SER A 571 -37.09 1.21 21.96
N ASN A 572 -37.08 2.38 21.34
CA ASN A 572 -35.85 3.22 21.27
C ASN A 572 -35.44 3.73 22.64
N ASP A 573 -36.39 4.14 23.49
CA ASP A 573 -36.14 4.60 24.86
C ASP A 573 -35.54 3.49 25.75
N VAL A 574 -35.95 2.25 25.54
CA VAL A 574 -35.39 1.08 26.26
C VAL A 574 -33.98 0.80 25.80
N ILE A 575 -33.74 0.84 24.49
CA ILE A 575 -32.39 0.67 23.90
C ILE A 575 -31.45 1.75 24.44
N ASP A 576 -31.88 3.02 24.44
CA ASP A 576 -31.08 4.15 24.94
C ASP A 576 -30.73 4.01 26.41
N LYS A 577 -31.64 3.50 27.22
CA LYS A 577 -31.39 3.24 28.65
C LYS A 577 -30.36 2.12 28.84
N GLU A 578 -30.45 1.05 28.07
CA GLU A 578 -29.48 -0.07 28.17
C GLU A 578 -28.10 0.32 27.62
N LEU A 579 -28.04 1.13 26.56
CA LEU A 579 -26.78 1.68 26.07
C LEU A 579 -26.09 2.56 27.11
N LYS A 580 -26.84 3.47 27.76
CA LYS A 580 -26.32 4.36 28.81
C LYS A 580 -25.83 3.60 30.05
N LYS A 581 -26.32 2.39 30.30
CA LYS A 581 -25.81 1.53 31.38
C LYS A 581 -24.46 0.88 31.04
N LYS A 582 -24.22 0.55 29.77
CA LYS A 582 -23.03 -0.19 29.33
C LYS A 582 -21.92 0.70 28.82
N PHE A 583 -22.25 1.82 28.19
CA PHE A 583 -21.32 2.72 27.54
C PHE A 583 -21.36 4.10 28.20
N ALA A 584 -20.21 4.72 28.35
CA ALA A 584 -20.12 6.07 28.88
C ALA A 584 -20.86 7.07 27.96
N PRO A 585 -21.60 8.05 28.50
CA PRO A 585 -22.31 9.05 27.68
C PRO A 585 -21.39 9.79 26.73
N GLU A 586 -20.15 10.01 27.14
CA GLU A 586 -19.11 10.66 26.34
C GLU A 586 -18.84 9.87 25.04
N PHE A 587 -18.73 8.55 25.14
CA PHE A 587 -18.50 7.66 23.98
C PHE A 587 -19.72 7.66 23.02
N LEU A 588 -20.93 7.56 23.57
CA LEU A 588 -22.16 7.56 22.76
C LEU A 588 -22.36 8.86 21.99
N ASN A 589 -22.00 10.01 22.58
CA ASN A 589 -22.12 11.32 21.94
C ASN A 589 -21.15 11.56 20.77
N ARG A 590 -20.11 10.70 20.63
CA ARG A 590 -19.13 10.81 19.55
C ARG A 590 -19.43 9.88 18.37
N ILE A 591 -20.40 8.99 18.52
CA ILE A 591 -20.89 8.13 17.45
C ILE A 591 -21.85 8.92 16.58
N ASP A 592 -21.71 8.87 15.26
CA ASP A 592 -22.56 9.59 14.32
C ASP A 592 -24.01 9.11 14.34
N ASP A 593 -24.20 7.79 14.43
CA ASP A 593 -25.57 7.24 14.47
C ASP A 593 -25.59 5.84 15.12
N VAL A 594 -26.68 5.58 15.83
CA VAL A 594 -27.00 4.25 16.38
C VAL A 594 -28.05 3.61 15.48
N VAL A 595 -27.70 2.50 14.87
CA VAL A 595 -28.52 1.81 13.88
C VAL A 595 -29.07 0.53 14.47
N VAL A 596 -30.38 0.45 14.60
CA VAL A 596 -31.08 -0.73 15.12
C VAL A 596 -31.46 -1.65 13.96
N PHE A 597 -31.08 -2.92 14.06
CA PHE A 597 -31.43 -3.98 13.13
C PHE A 597 -32.63 -4.75 13.64
N ASN A 598 -33.64 -4.87 12.82
CA ASN A 598 -34.85 -5.62 13.12
C ASN A 598 -34.63 -7.13 13.02
N SER A 599 -35.44 -7.92 13.72
CA SER A 599 -35.51 -9.37 13.49
C SER A 599 -36.06 -9.65 12.09
N LEU A 600 -35.57 -10.73 11.49
CA LEU A 600 -36.00 -11.13 10.15
C LEU A 600 -37.30 -11.93 10.21
N ASP A 601 -38.21 -11.62 9.28
CA ASP A 601 -39.44 -12.37 9.08
C ASP A 601 -39.23 -13.56 8.14
N LYS A 602 -40.22 -14.47 8.06
CA LYS A 602 -40.13 -15.66 7.18
C LYS A 602 -39.96 -15.28 5.70
N GLU A 603 -40.61 -14.23 5.26
CA GLU A 603 -40.47 -13.73 3.88
C GLU A 603 -39.05 -13.21 3.58
N ASP A 604 -38.45 -12.53 4.55
CA ASP A 604 -37.07 -12.06 4.45
C ASP A 604 -36.09 -13.22 4.36
N ILE A 605 -36.34 -14.27 5.12
CA ILE A 605 -35.51 -15.47 5.11
C ILE A 605 -35.58 -16.19 3.76
N ASN A 606 -36.78 -16.32 3.16
CA ASN A 606 -36.91 -16.89 1.82
C ASN A 606 -36.13 -16.09 0.78
N LYS A 607 -36.15 -14.76 0.87
CA LYS A 607 -35.33 -13.90 -0.01
C LYS A 607 -33.82 -14.11 0.21
N ILE A 608 -33.37 -14.25 1.47
CA ILE A 608 -31.96 -14.51 1.81
C ILE A 608 -31.53 -15.87 1.29
N ILE A 609 -32.37 -16.90 1.40
CA ILE A 609 -32.10 -18.22 0.85
C ILE A 609 -31.87 -18.15 -0.65
N ASN A 610 -32.74 -17.48 -1.38
CA ASN A 610 -32.59 -17.33 -2.83
C ASN A 610 -31.23 -16.67 -3.20
N ILE A 611 -30.81 -15.64 -2.48
CA ILE A 611 -29.50 -15.00 -2.69
C ILE A 611 -28.33 -15.96 -2.41
N GLU A 612 -28.41 -16.80 -1.37
CA GLU A 612 -27.34 -17.76 -1.06
C GLU A 612 -27.36 -18.95 -2.03
N LEU A 613 -28.56 -19.38 -2.48
CA LEU A 613 -28.70 -20.42 -3.51
C LEU A 613 -28.21 -19.95 -4.88
N GLU A 614 -28.46 -18.69 -5.28
CA GLU A 614 -27.88 -18.12 -6.51
C GLU A 614 -26.35 -18.20 -6.51
N LYS A 615 -25.69 -17.88 -5.39
CA LYS A 615 -24.24 -18.04 -5.27
C LYS A 615 -23.77 -19.48 -5.38
N LEU A 616 -24.58 -20.43 -4.93
CA LEU A 616 -24.31 -21.87 -5.08
C LEU A 616 -24.48 -22.29 -6.55
N ILE A 617 -25.56 -21.86 -7.20
CA ILE A 617 -25.81 -22.09 -8.63
C ILE A 617 -24.64 -21.57 -9.47
N ASP A 618 -24.15 -20.36 -9.21
CA ASP A 618 -22.98 -19.80 -9.88
C ASP A 618 -21.71 -20.66 -9.69
N ARG A 619 -21.52 -21.25 -8.49
CA ARG A 619 -20.39 -22.15 -8.23
C ARG A 619 -20.52 -23.47 -8.98
N VAL A 620 -21.73 -24.03 -9.01
CA VAL A 620 -22.03 -25.28 -9.72
C VAL A 620 -21.91 -25.07 -11.24
N GLN A 621 -22.32 -23.94 -11.75
CA GLN A 621 -22.18 -23.57 -13.15
C GLN A 621 -20.69 -23.46 -13.58
N LYS A 622 -19.82 -22.97 -12.73
CA LYS A 622 -18.36 -22.98 -12.96
C LYS A 622 -17.77 -24.41 -13.03
N LEU A 623 -18.44 -25.39 -12.45
CA LEU A 623 -18.10 -26.81 -12.58
C LEU A 623 -18.72 -27.44 -13.84
N GLU A 624 -19.33 -26.64 -14.70
CA GLU A 624 -20.00 -27.06 -15.94
C GLU A 624 -21.25 -27.92 -15.70
N PHE A 625 -21.98 -27.71 -14.59
CA PHE A 625 -23.28 -28.31 -14.33
C PHE A 625 -24.36 -27.23 -14.23
N GLU A 626 -25.60 -27.56 -14.59
CA GLU A 626 -26.75 -26.67 -14.47
C GLU A 626 -27.62 -27.16 -13.27
N LEU A 627 -27.74 -26.31 -12.23
CA LEU A 627 -28.49 -26.63 -11.01
C LEU A 627 -29.85 -25.92 -11.02
N GLU A 628 -30.92 -26.67 -10.89
CA GLU A 628 -32.27 -26.18 -10.64
C GLU A 628 -32.76 -26.68 -9.27
N ILE A 629 -33.42 -25.82 -8.50
CA ILE A 629 -33.92 -26.10 -7.16
C ILE A 629 -35.42 -25.84 -7.15
N THR A 630 -36.22 -26.83 -6.68
CA THR A 630 -37.68 -26.68 -6.62
C THR A 630 -38.11 -25.77 -5.45
N GLU A 631 -39.32 -25.21 -5.54
CA GLU A 631 -39.89 -24.38 -4.47
C GLU A 631 -40.07 -25.21 -3.17
N ASN A 632 -40.47 -26.49 -3.26
CA ASN A 632 -40.59 -27.37 -2.12
C ASN A 632 -39.24 -27.58 -1.39
N ALA A 633 -38.15 -27.73 -2.13
CA ALA A 633 -36.83 -27.85 -1.59
C ALA A 633 -36.39 -26.54 -0.88
N THR A 634 -36.70 -25.39 -1.48
CA THR A 634 -36.41 -24.06 -0.90
C THR A 634 -37.17 -23.84 0.41
N ASP A 635 -38.47 -24.19 0.47
CA ASP A 635 -39.31 -24.09 1.68
C ASP A 635 -38.82 -25.02 2.80
N TYR A 636 -38.36 -26.22 2.44
CA TYR A 636 -37.79 -27.18 3.41
C TYR A 636 -36.49 -26.61 4.01
N ILE A 637 -35.58 -26.07 3.17
CA ILE A 637 -34.35 -25.41 3.61
C ILE A 637 -34.68 -24.24 4.52
N ALA A 638 -35.71 -23.45 4.17
CA ALA A 638 -36.16 -22.33 4.98
C ALA A 638 -36.59 -22.75 6.37
N THR A 639 -37.38 -23.83 6.44
CA THR A 639 -37.88 -24.33 7.72
C THR A 639 -36.76 -24.90 8.60
N GLN A 640 -35.77 -25.57 8.03
CA GLN A 640 -34.65 -26.16 8.76
C GLN A 640 -33.54 -25.11 9.07
N GLY A 641 -33.43 -24.09 8.26
CA GLY A 641 -32.40 -23.02 8.38
C GLY A 641 -32.81 -21.82 9.21
N PHE A 642 -34.06 -21.73 9.64
CA PHE A 642 -34.60 -20.65 10.45
C PHE A 642 -34.60 -20.97 11.94
N ASP A 643 -33.99 -20.13 12.74
CA ASP A 643 -34.07 -20.18 14.18
C ASP A 643 -34.42 -18.76 14.70
N THR A 644 -35.44 -18.69 15.55
CA THR A 644 -35.89 -17.43 16.15
C THR A 644 -34.85 -16.76 17.06
N GLU A 645 -33.86 -17.52 17.57
CA GLU A 645 -32.77 -17.01 18.41
C GLU A 645 -31.54 -16.58 17.61
N TYR A 646 -31.22 -17.38 16.59
CA TYR A 646 -29.96 -17.23 15.83
C TYR A 646 -30.15 -16.60 14.43
N GLY A 647 -31.41 -16.25 14.06
CA GLY A 647 -31.77 -15.64 12.79
C GLY A 647 -31.36 -16.48 11.57
N ALA A 648 -30.72 -15.86 10.58
CA ALA A 648 -30.26 -16.51 9.36
C ALA A 648 -28.88 -17.22 9.50
N ARG A 649 -28.28 -17.26 10.71
CA ARG A 649 -26.96 -17.89 10.91
C ARG A 649 -26.96 -19.42 10.67
N PRO A 650 -28.00 -20.19 11.07
CA PRO A 650 -28.08 -21.62 10.77
C PRO A 650 -28.29 -21.93 9.30
N LEU A 651 -28.79 -20.97 8.51
CA LEU A 651 -29.15 -21.15 7.11
C LEU A 651 -27.98 -21.66 6.24
N LYS A 652 -26.78 -21.14 6.45
CA LYS A 652 -25.59 -21.61 5.71
C LYS A 652 -25.27 -23.07 5.99
N ARG A 653 -25.48 -23.52 7.24
CA ARG A 653 -25.30 -24.92 7.61
C ARG A 653 -26.39 -25.78 7.02
N ALA A 654 -27.63 -25.28 6.97
CA ALA A 654 -28.74 -25.98 6.33
C ALA A 654 -28.48 -26.14 4.83
N ILE A 655 -28.06 -25.12 4.12
CA ILE A 655 -27.68 -25.19 2.70
C ILE A 655 -26.53 -26.19 2.51
N GLN A 656 -25.49 -26.12 3.33
CA GLN A 656 -24.39 -27.11 3.26
C GLN A 656 -24.89 -28.52 3.42
N LYS A 657 -25.63 -28.81 4.49
CA LYS A 657 -26.07 -30.15 4.81
C LYS A 657 -27.10 -30.73 3.84
N TYR A 658 -28.08 -29.92 3.44
CA TYR A 658 -29.24 -30.38 2.65
C TYR A 658 -29.09 -30.15 1.15
N VAL A 659 -28.13 -29.34 0.71
CA VAL A 659 -27.88 -29.08 -0.70
C VAL A 659 -26.46 -29.49 -1.11
N GLU A 660 -25.42 -28.90 -0.53
CA GLU A 660 -24.04 -29.14 -0.96
C GLU A 660 -23.59 -30.57 -0.74
N ASP A 661 -23.87 -31.16 0.46
CA ASP A 661 -23.47 -32.53 0.79
C ASP A 661 -24.23 -33.53 -0.10
N VAL A 662 -25.55 -33.35 -0.30
CA VAL A 662 -26.39 -34.24 -1.14
C VAL A 662 -25.95 -34.14 -2.61
N LEU A 663 -25.73 -32.95 -3.14
CA LEU A 663 -25.20 -32.75 -4.50
C LEU A 663 -23.83 -33.42 -4.67
N THR A 664 -22.98 -33.33 -3.67
CA THR A 664 -21.61 -33.87 -3.72
C THR A 664 -21.67 -35.42 -3.75
N GLU A 665 -22.51 -36.03 -2.92
CA GLU A 665 -22.69 -37.48 -2.91
C GLU A 665 -23.18 -38.01 -4.27
N GLU A 666 -24.20 -37.39 -4.85
CA GLU A 666 -24.77 -37.80 -6.12
C GLU A 666 -23.81 -37.57 -7.31
N ILE A 667 -23.06 -36.42 -7.33
CA ILE A 667 -22.06 -36.16 -8.36
C ILE A 667 -20.93 -37.21 -8.29
N ILE A 668 -20.48 -37.59 -7.10
CA ILE A 668 -19.42 -38.60 -6.93
C ILE A 668 -19.91 -40.02 -7.30
N GLN A 669 -21.15 -40.39 -6.90
CA GLN A 669 -21.68 -41.73 -7.15
C GLN A 669 -22.04 -41.95 -8.62
N GLN A 670 -22.66 -40.97 -9.26
CA GLN A 670 -23.17 -41.11 -10.62
C GLN A 670 -22.22 -40.58 -11.70
N ASN A 671 -21.17 -39.82 -11.34
CA ASN A 671 -20.17 -39.22 -12.22
C ASN A 671 -20.80 -38.67 -13.52
N PRO A 672 -21.70 -37.67 -13.43
CA PRO A 672 -22.46 -37.17 -14.58
C PRO A 672 -21.57 -36.54 -15.64
N GLU A 673 -21.98 -36.65 -16.92
CA GLU A 673 -21.31 -35.95 -18.01
C GLU A 673 -21.40 -34.43 -17.81
N LYS A 674 -20.37 -33.68 -18.24
CA LYS A 674 -20.38 -32.21 -18.22
C LYS A 674 -21.63 -31.68 -18.96
N MET A 675 -22.17 -30.55 -18.49
CA MET A 675 -23.42 -29.94 -18.98
C MET A 675 -24.70 -30.76 -18.62
N SER A 676 -24.62 -31.64 -17.62
CA SER A 676 -25.83 -32.32 -17.08
C SER A 676 -26.64 -31.34 -16.22
N LYS A 677 -27.96 -31.48 -16.28
CA LYS A 677 -28.90 -30.78 -15.38
C LYS A 677 -29.07 -31.58 -14.09
N LEU A 678 -28.89 -30.87 -12.98
CA LEU A 678 -29.10 -31.37 -11.62
C LEU A 678 -30.37 -30.69 -11.07
N LEU A 679 -31.42 -31.45 -10.87
CA LEU A 679 -32.66 -30.96 -10.26
C LEU A 679 -32.72 -31.44 -8.81
N LEU A 680 -32.70 -30.50 -7.88
CA LEU A 680 -32.84 -30.74 -6.45
C LEU A 680 -34.30 -30.59 -6.03
N ASP A 681 -34.90 -31.66 -5.50
CA ASP A 681 -36.27 -31.68 -5.01
C ASP A 681 -36.36 -32.26 -3.61
N TYR A 682 -37.44 -31.94 -2.92
CA TYR A 682 -37.75 -32.49 -1.59
C TYR A 682 -38.84 -33.52 -1.67
N ASN A 683 -38.52 -34.78 -1.29
CA ASN A 683 -39.51 -35.86 -1.19
C ASN A 683 -40.17 -35.82 0.20
N LYS A 684 -41.47 -35.54 0.23
CA LYS A 684 -42.26 -35.47 1.46
C LYS A 684 -42.50 -36.80 2.11
N GLU A 685 -42.45 -37.94 1.34
CA GLU A 685 -42.71 -39.27 1.87
C GLU A 685 -41.50 -39.78 2.66
N ASP A 686 -40.30 -39.52 2.18
CA ASP A 686 -39.08 -40.02 2.80
C ASP A 686 -38.38 -38.99 3.70
N ASP A 687 -38.91 -37.74 3.79
CA ASP A 687 -38.32 -36.58 4.49
C ASP A 687 -36.85 -36.36 4.10
N LYS A 688 -36.52 -36.47 2.81
CA LYS A 688 -35.15 -36.35 2.27
C LYS A 688 -35.09 -35.49 1.03
N MET A 689 -33.95 -34.84 0.87
CA MET A 689 -33.61 -34.14 -0.38
C MET A 689 -33.14 -35.19 -1.40
N VAL A 690 -33.62 -35.06 -2.65
CA VAL A 690 -33.30 -35.97 -3.75
C VAL A 690 -32.79 -35.15 -4.93
N VAL A 691 -31.72 -35.63 -5.56
CA VAL A 691 -31.15 -35.00 -6.77
C VAL A 691 -31.49 -35.91 -7.97
N VAL A 692 -32.13 -35.30 -8.97
CA VAL A 692 -32.41 -36.00 -10.25
C VAL A 692 -31.42 -35.49 -11.29
N ILE A 693 -30.58 -36.36 -11.81
CA ILE A 693 -29.56 -36.01 -12.82
C ILE A 693 -30.11 -36.33 -14.21
N THR A 694 -30.17 -35.29 -15.05
CA THR A 694 -30.62 -35.43 -16.43
C THR A 694 -29.42 -35.17 -17.37
N SER A 695 -29.02 -36.19 -18.12
CA SER A 695 -27.93 -36.10 -19.09
C SER A 695 -28.29 -35.14 -20.27
N PRO A 696 -27.35 -34.36 -20.80
CA PRO A 696 -27.61 -33.47 -21.91
C PRO A 696 -28.05 -34.25 -23.15
N PRO A 697 -28.98 -33.74 -23.98
CA PRO A 697 -29.44 -34.43 -25.17
C PRO A 697 -28.26 -34.66 -26.14
N LYS A 698 -27.94 -35.93 -26.42
CA LYS A 698 -26.89 -36.32 -27.35
C LYS A 698 -27.16 -35.65 -28.68
N LYS A 699 -26.35 -34.70 -29.12
CA LYS A 699 -26.39 -34.16 -30.51
C LYS A 699 -26.28 -35.31 -31.48
N LYS A 700 -27.36 -35.59 -32.24
CA LYS A 700 -27.33 -36.53 -33.33
C LYS A 700 -26.25 -36.09 -34.32
N VAL A 701 -25.14 -36.80 -34.34
CA VAL A 701 -24.11 -36.65 -35.37
C VAL A 701 -24.75 -37.15 -36.70
N THR A 702 -25.25 -36.24 -37.50
CA THR A 702 -25.64 -36.55 -38.91
C THR A 702 -24.35 -36.88 -39.65
N ARG A 703 -24.08 -38.20 -39.78
CA ARG A 703 -23.09 -38.69 -40.74
C ARG A 703 -23.55 -38.26 -42.14
N LYS A 704 -22.87 -37.22 -42.68
CA LYS A 704 -22.94 -36.99 -44.11
C LYS A 704 -22.36 -38.23 -44.81
N LYS A 705 -23.24 -39.01 -45.51
CA LYS A 705 -22.81 -39.96 -46.49
C LYS A 705 -21.97 -39.20 -47.53
N LYS A 706 -20.73 -39.58 -47.69
CA LYS A 706 -19.97 -39.32 -48.89
C LYS A 706 -20.55 -40.26 -49.96
N ASP A 707 -21.36 -39.71 -50.88
CA ASP A 707 -21.64 -40.36 -52.14
C ASP A 707 -20.40 -40.19 -53.02
N ALA A 708 -19.97 -41.36 -53.50
CA ALA A 708 -18.93 -41.49 -54.48
C ALA A 708 -19.45 -41.00 -55.84
N GLU A 709 -18.70 -40.11 -56.49
CA GLU A 709 -18.40 -40.16 -57.94
C GLU A 709 -17.07 -39.39 -58.16
#